data_55f22b31d9beb491fb87189a69c7ab53
#
_entry.id   55f22b31d9beb491fb87189a69c7ab53
#
_cell.length_a   1.000
_cell.length_b   1.000
_cell.length_c   1.000
_cell.angle_alpha   90.00
_cell.angle_beta   90.00
_cell.angle_gamma   90.00
#
_symmetry.space_group_name_H-M   'P 1'
#
loop_
_entity.id
_entity.type
_entity.pdbx_description
1 polymer ?
#
loop_
_entity_poly.entity_id
_entity_poly.type
_entity_poly.pdbx_seq_one_letter_code
_entity_poly.pdbx_strand_id
1 'polypeptide(L)'
;MTINLSNGLTGLSLLGGTGTASFAPQVKTETAAVIKAKKAFTMPATTPPWREKQSGAPVSAQLAAIRRLSSIIDRNTDNSLEKLPDIQTSFTTYKALDRLRVIAERAAMSTIPDSERATLQKLFSKGLDDLQTYMAGAKTDLLTLNFGLPSSRSESIGVQPIDALGKFHGEGVGTVRAAPLAGLAGNEIFSIALARGATTQTVTVDLSLTAQPPTLDSVANALNAAIGATPLLDGNGNPVMDAGGNPQSLWQSRFTVEKTGDSWGLVFNAAGTEQASIDQVNSSDALMIASGRTASGGPTSAQIFRIDDPAASLDPSRLNTINALDGKATTRTRQEAAADKSDGSANDANAVVLSPTSAKAIVTDAEGFSYIVGTTAGDLGTSLSDGADDLFLTKVDSEGRVVWQHGLSAAGTGEGAAVSIAPDGSIIVTGTVSGAFSGGDDSQTDMLVARFTSGGAQTFATAIRAIGNESATAVAAGADGSLYVAGRASTGGGDAVIVRLDAAGKIQERRTIDSGAADGISALAIDASGQLLALTREGANTALRRIDSGSLSTDLGSVSLGAVDARAIAVSDDGQIAVAGATATAVNGAQANGMGGGRDAFVTRIAADFSSASTSYIGAADDERADSVAYMDGALYVGGRTNGALEGVRSGTVDAFVARIAMDSGAVKDVAQWGLASSTAEPVKVSAATGGATALGALGLGRGSLSRPVSAVLSTQTALREGDRFSLRVDGGAARPITIGKDETMANLARKIQLVLGRNGTAASALVAGRQVLRITAQSGHSIELAAGPEGTDALGKLGMAPFRLVASLPRQADAPKVTPGGIFSLDLTDALAIGNAKSAGHALARITAALSMTQTAYRSLYWDANKEAMVNGGAAGGGNAYQQARLAQFQAALTRLSVGS
;
A
#
# COMPACT_ATOMS: atom_id res chain seq x y z
N MET A 1 16.78 -47.71 -0.25
CA MET A 1 15.97 -48.62 -1.05
C MET A 1 14.61 -48.00 -1.30
N THR A 2 14.43 -47.40 -2.45
CA THR A 2 13.15 -46.78 -2.86
C THR A 2 12.36 -47.89 -3.57
N ILE A 3 11.28 -48.32 -2.95
CA ILE A 3 10.36 -49.29 -3.55
C ILE A 3 9.48 -48.53 -4.55
N ASN A 4 9.71 -48.79 -5.82
CA ASN A 4 8.91 -48.26 -6.93
C ASN A 4 7.62 -49.09 -7.05
N LEU A 5 6.51 -48.53 -6.59
CA LEU A 5 5.18 -49.12 -6.56
C LEU A 5 4.47 -49.21 -7.93
N SER A 6 5.10 -48.81 -9.03
CA SER A 6 4.47 -48.87 -10.34
C SER A 6 4.48 -50.23 -11.05
N ASN A 7 5.21 -51.21 -10.52
CA ASN A 7 5.33 -52.54 -11.11
C ASN A 7 4.59 -53.65 -10.34
N GLY A 8 3.81 -53.34 -9.29
CA GLY A 8 3.14 -54.30 -8.45
C GLY A 8 1.87 -54.93 -9.01
N LEU A 9 1.37 -54.51 -10.15
CA LEU A 9 0.09 -54.97 -10.71
C LEU A 9 0.22 -56.03 -11.81
N THR A 10 1.44 -56.32 -12.29
CA THR A 10 1.67 -57.36 -13.31
C THR A 10 2.08 -58.72 -12.73
N GLY A 11 2.39 -58.78 -11.45
CA GLY A 11 2.85 -60.03 -10.79
C GLY A 11 1.77 -60.88 -10.15
N LEU A 12 0.51 -60.40 -10.06
CA LEU A 12 -0.56 -61.13 -9.33
C LEU A 12 -1.43 -62.02 -10.23
N SER A 13 -1.14 -62.13 -11.54
CA SER A 13 -1.89 -63.02 -12.43
C SER A 13 -1.28 -64.41 -12.63
N LEU A 14 -0.16 -64.72 -11.91
CA LEU A 14 0.56 -65.99 -12.12
C LEU A 14 0.42 -67.01 -10.98
N LEU A 15 -0.45 -66.81 -10.02
CA LEU A 15 -0.65 -67.73 -8.89
C LEU A 15 -2.13 -68.11 -8.70
N GLY A 16 -2.68 -68.81 -9.65
CA GLY A 16 -4.07 -69.33 -9.53
C GLY A 16 -4.37 -70.49 -10.48
N GLY A 17 -4.05 -71.68 -10.09
CA GLY A 17 -4.78 -72.91 -10.27
C GLY A 17 -5.05 -73.46 -11.68
N THR A 18 -4.47 -74.61 -11.92
CA THR A 18 -4.79 -75.56 -12.94
C THR A 18 -6.30 -75.77 -13.11
N GLY A 19 -6.88 -75.37 -14.20
CA GLY A 19 -8.18 -75.74 -14.69
C GLY A 19 -8.19 -75.57 -16.21
N THR A 20 -8.22 -76.67 -16.93
CA THR A 20 -8.34 -76.74 -18.39
C THR A 20 -9.63 -76.08 -18.83
N ALA A 21 -9.57 -74.84 -19.28
CA ALA A 21 -10.62 -74.16 -20.01
C ALA A 21 -10.05 -73.68 -21.35
N SER A 22 -10.66 -74.05 -22.45
CA SER A 22 -10.35 -73.64 -23.79
C SER A 22 -10.32 -72.10 -23.93
N PHE A 23 -9.16 -71.58 -24.22
CA PHE A 23 -9.01 -70.17 -24.60
C PHE A 23 -9.52 -69.96 -26.01
N ALA A 24 -10.81 -69.71 -26.19
CA ALA A 24 -11.24 -68.88 -27.31
C ALA A 24 -10.98 -67.43 -26.91
N PRO A 25 -10.33 -66.56 -27.78
CA PRO A 25 -10.23 -65.18 -27.50
C PRO A 25 -11.63 -64.54 -27.46
N GLN A 26 -12.16 -64.24 -26.25
CA GLN A 26 -13.37 -63.45 -26.17
C GLN A 26 -13.04 -62.06 -26.75
N VAL A 27 -13.46 -61.88 -27.98
CA VAL A 27 -13.55 -60.50 -28.55
C VAL A 27 -14.56 -59.78 -27.68
N LYS A 28 -14.11 -58.98 -26.74
CA LYS A 28 -14.97 -58.06 -25.98
C LYS A 28 -15.62 -57.10 -26.98
N THR A 29 -16.82 -57.40 -27.41
CA THR A 29 -17.65 -56.48 -28.21
C THR A 29 -17.99 -55.30 -27.32
N GLU A 30 -17.42 -54.12 -27.68
CA GLU A 30 -17.74 -52.87 -26.98
C GLU A 30 -19.24 -52.61 -27.08
N THR A 31 -19.89 -52.21 -26.01
CA THR A 31 -21.33 -51.84 -26.05
C THR A 31 -21.55 -50.60 -26.89
N ALA A 32 -22.74 -50.47 -27.47
CA ALA A 32 -23.09 -49.27 -28.27
C ALA A 32 -22.93 -47.99 -27.47
N ALA A 33 -23.14 -48.00 -26.14
CA ALA A 33 -22.90 -46.89 -25.23
C ALA A 33 -21.42 -46.50 -25.11
N VAL A 34 -20.54 -47.52 -25.03
CA VAL A 34 -19.08 -47.29 -25.01
C VAL A 34 -18.60 -46.73 -26.33
N ILE A 35 -19.05 -47.28 -27.46
CA ILE A 35 -18.66 -46.77 -28.79
C ILE A 35 -19.09 -45.30 -28.98
N LYS A 36 -20.32 -44.98 -28.55
CA LYS A 36 -20.85 -43.60 -28.61
C LYS A 36 -20.04 -42.67 -27.71
N ALA A 37 -19.75 -43.07 -26.46
CA ALA A 37 -18.98 -42.25 -25.54
C ALA A 37 -17.53 -42.08 -25.98
N LYS A 38 -16.87 -43.17 -26.40
CA LYS A 38 -15.48 -43.18 -26.87
C LYS A 38 -15.22 -42.26 -28.07
N LYS A 39 -16.22 -42.12 -28.97
CA LYS A 39 -16.12 -41.26 -30.15
C LYS A 39 -15.90 -39.76 -29.81
N ALA A 40 -16.26 -39.34 -28.59
CA ALA A 40 -16.07 -37.97 -28.13
C ALA A 40 -14.65 -37.69 -27.66
N PHE A 41 -13.83 -38.73 -27.43
CA PHE A 41 -12.48 -38.57 -26.88
C PHE A 41 -11.41 -38.50 -27.96
N THR A 42 -10.36 -37.73 -27.69
CA THR A 42 -9.22 -37.55 -28.59
C THR A 42 -8.19 -38.67 -28.41
N MET A 43 -7.49 -39.05 -29.49
CA MET A 43 -6.33 -39.95 -29.35
C MET A 43 -5.09 -39.18 -28.91
N PRO A 44 -4.18 -39.74 -28.08
CA PRO A 44 -2.94 -39.08 -27.70
C PRO A 44 -2.09 -38.81 -28.95
N ALA A 45 -1.80 -37.54 -29.21
CA ALA A 45 -1.07 -37.16 -30.42
C ALA A 45 0.45 -37.17 -30.22
N THR A 46 0.97 -37.09 -28.98
CA THR A 46 2.40 -36.96 -28.67
C THR A 46 2.77 -37.59 -27.33
N THR A 47 4.08 -37.88 -27.15
CA THR A 47 4.60 -38.29 -25.83
C THR A 47 4.54 -37.11 -24.85
N PRO A 48 3.83 -37.25 -23.71
CA PRO A 48 3.75 -36.17 -22.75
C PRO A 48 5.08 -35.92 -22.03
N PRO A 49 5.40 -34.68 -21.60
CA PRO A 49 6.68 -34.31 -21.00
C PRO A 49 7.10 -35.17 -19.79
N TRP A 50 6.17 -35.67 -19.02
CA TRP A 50 6.45 -36.56 -17.86
C TRP A 50 6.82 -38.00 -18.23
N ARG A 51 6.74 -38.38 -19.49
CA ARG A 51 7.23 -39.65 -20.03
C ARG A 51 8.56 -39.52 -20.77
N GLU A 52 9.01 -38.29 -21.03
CA GLU A 52 10.34 -38.05 -21.56
C GLU A 52 11.40 -38.43 -20.52
N LYS A 53 12.57 -38.90 -20.95
CA LYS A 53 13.67 -39.16 -20.03
C LYS A 53 14.03 -37.85 -19.31
N GLN A 54 13.80 -37.82 -18.01
CA GLN A 54 14.21 -36.68 -17.19
C GLN A 54 15.74 -36.49 -17.36
N SER A 55 16.14 -35.23 -17.51
CA SER A 55 17.54 -34.86 -17.53
C SER A 55 18.21 -35.37 -16.24
N GLY A 56 19.23 -36.22 -16.37
CA GLY A 56 20.05 -36.65 -15.23
C GLY A 56 20.95 -35.52 -14.68
N ALA A 57 20.73 -34.29 -15.09
CA ALA A 57 21.48 -33.15 -14.61
C ALA A 57 21.19 -32.87 -13.13
N PRO A 58 22.21 -32.56 -12.31
CA PRO A 58 22.00 -32.22 -10.90
C PRO A 58 21.13 -30.96 -10.78
N VAL A 59 20.41 -30.82 -9.64
CA VAL A 59 19.50 -29.70 -9.33
C VAL A 59 20.17 -28.34 -9.55
N SER A 60 21.44 -28.22 -9.20
CA SER A 60 22.22 -26.99 -9.41
C SER A 60 22.35 -26.58 -10.90
N ALA A 61 22.55 -27.53 -11.79
CA ALA A 61 22.63 -27.26 -13.23
C ALA A 61 21.26 -26.90 -13.82
N GLN A 62 20.20 -27.59 -13.37
CA GLN A 62 18.83 -27.27 -13.76
C GLN A 62 18.44 -25.87 -13.30
N LEU A 63 18.78 -25.50 -12.06
CA LEU A 63 18.55 -24.16 -11.52
C LEU A 63 19.31 -23.08 -12.29
N ALA A 64 20.58 -23.33 -12.65
CA ALA A 64 21.36 -22.40 -13.47
C ALA A 64 20.73 -22.16 -14.85
N ALA A 65 20.10 -23.20 -15.43
CA ALA A 65 19.35 -23.05 -16.68
C ALA A 65 18.06 -22.22 -16.47
N ILE A 66 17.31 -22.45 -15.38
CA ILE A 66 16.09 -21.68 -15.05
C ILE A 66 16.40 -20.20 -14.82
N ARG A 67 17.48 -19.87 -14.12
CA ARG A 67 17.90 -18.47 -13.85
C ARG A 67 18.21 -17.66 -15.13
N ARG A 68 18.47 -18.31 -16.25
CA ARG A 68 18.72 -17.65 -17.54
C ARG A 68 17.45 -17.35 -18.34
N LEU A 69 16.31 -17.88 -17.90
CA LEU A 69 15.05 -17.68 -18.58
C LEU A 69 14.44 -16.33 -18.17
N SER A 70 13.90 -15.59 -19.12
CA SER A 70 13.10 -14.38 -18.84
C SER A 70 11.76 -14.71 -18.18
N SER A 71 11.19 -15.87 -18.48
CA SER A 71 9.96 -16.42 -17.88
C SER A 71 10.07 -17.94 -17.76
N ILE A 72 9.42 -18.51 -16.74
CA ILE A 72 9.29 -19.97 -16.62
C ILE A 72 8.33 -20.56 -17.65
N ILE A 73 7.55 -19.74 -18.37
CA ILE A 73 6.63 -20.19 -19.41
C ILE A 73 7.39 -20.34 -20.73
N ASP A 74 7.48 -21.58 -21.17
CA ASP A 74 8.06 -21.90 -22.47
C ASP A 74 6.95 -21.96 -23.54
N ARG A 75 6.88 -20.92 -24.36
CA ARG A 75 5.91 -20.85 -25.47
C ARG A 75 6.42 -21.51 -26.75
N ASN A 76 7.70 -21.89 -26.80
CA ASN A 76 8.29 -22.63 -27.91
C ASN A 76 7.91 -24.10 -27.85
N THR A 77 6.62 -24.39 -27.95
CA THR A 77 6.09 -25.72 -28.09
C THR A 77 6.11 -26.13 -29.58
N ASP A 78 6.29 -27.42 -29.80
CA ASP A 78 6.20 -28.04 -31.12
C ASP A 78 4.98 -27.48 -31.91
N ASN A 79 5.22 -26.91 -33.07
CA ASN A 79 4.17 -26.35 -33.95
C ASN A 79 3.05 -27.35 -34.26
N SER A 80 3.31 -28.67 -34.08
CA SER A 80 2.29 -29.72 -34.19
C SER A 80 1.18 -29.61 -33.15
N LEU A 81 1.43 -28.93 -32.01
CA LEU A 81 0.45 -28.76 -30.90
C LEU A 81 -0.43 -27.52 -31.02
N GLU A 82 -0.16 -26.60 -31.93
CA GLU A 82 -0.97 -25.38 -32.13
C GLU A 82 -2.46 -25.67 -32.38
N LYS A 83 -2.74 -26.82 -33.01
CA LYS A 83 -4.13 -27.30 -33.28
C LYS A 83 -4.77 -28.04 -32.13
N LEU A 84 -4.05 -28.19 -30.99
CA LEU A 84 -4.48 -28.97 -29.82
C LEU A 84 -4.29 -28.13 -28.54
N PRO A 85 -5.06 -27.05 -28.34
CA PRO A 85 -4.84 -26.09 -27.30
C PRO A 85 -4.89 -26.68 -25.87
N ASP A 86 -5.74 -27.65 -25.62
CA ASP A 86 -5.82 -28.34 -24.33
C ASP A 86 -4.53 -29.10 -23.99
N ILE A 87 -3.95 -29.77 -24.98
CA ILE A 87 -2.69 -30.51 -24.82
C ILE A 87 -1.53 -29.53 -24.63
N GLN A 88 -1.46 -28.49 -25.46
CA GLN A 88 -0.45 -27.45 -25.36
C GLN A 88 -0.46 -26.80 -23.98
N THR A 89 -1.65 -26.41 -23.49
CA THR A 89 -1.83 -25.81 -22.16
C THR A 89 -1.38 -26.76 -21.06
N SER A 90 -1.77 -28.05 -21.12
CA SER A 90 -1.36 -29.07 -20.16
C SER A 90 0.17 -29.24 -20.13
N PHE A 91 0.83 -29.29 -21.29
CA PHE A 91 2.27 -29.51 -21.40
C PHE A 91 3.07 -28.29 -20.93
N THR A 92 2.66 -27.10 -21.32
CA THR A 92 3.28 -25.86 -20.88
C THR A 92 3.15 -25.67 -19.38
N THR A 93 1.94 -25.89 -18.82
CA THR A 93 1.68 -25.85 -17.38
C THR A 93 2.55 -26.86 -16.63
N TYR A 94 2.65 -28.11 -17.12
CA TYR A 94 3.50 -29.13 -16.51
C TYR A 94 4.97 -28.72 -16.47
N LYS A 95 5.53 -28.26 -17.58
CA LYS A 95 6.92 -27.78 -17.66
C LYS A 95 7.19 -26.61 -16.72
N ALA A 96 6.28 -25.66 -16.63
CA ALA A 96 6.39 -24.53 -15.71
C ALA A 96 6.37 -24.98 -14.24
N LEU A 97 5.44 -25.87 -13.88
CA LEU A 97 5.37 -26.46 -12.54
C LEU A 97 6.63 -27.29 -12.19
N ASP A 98 7.19 -28.01 -13.14
CA ASP A 98 8.43 -28.78 -12.92
C ASP A 98 9.63 -27.86 -12.65
N ARG A 99 9.70 -26.68 -13.34
CA ARG A 99 10.69 -25.64 -13.03
C ARG A 99 10.52 -25.07 -11.63
N LEU A 100 9.27 -24.77 -11.21
CA LEU A 100 8.97 -24.34 -9.83
C LEU A 100 9.34 -25.42 -8.80
N ARG A 101 9.10 -26.71 -9.12
CA ARG A 101 9.50 -27.83 -8.27
C ARG A 101 11.02 -27.84 -8.02
N VAL A 102 11.83 -27.66 -9.07
CA VAL A 102 13.30 -27.62 -8.95
C VAL A 102 13.74 -26.47 -8.04
N ILE A 103 13.12 -25.29 -8.16
CA ILE A 103 13.44 -24.13 -7.31
C ILE A 103 13.07 -24.43 -5.85
N ALA A 104 11.86 -24.97 -5.59
CA ALA A 104 11.39 -25.32 -4.25
C ALA A 104 12.22 -26.46 -3.63
N GLU A 105 12.62 -27.46 -4.41
CA GLU A 105 13.48 -28.57 -3.97
C GLU A 105 14.86 -28.05 -3.51
N ARG A 106 15.47 -27.11 -4.24
CA ARG A 106 16.72 -26.48 -3.80
C ARG A 106 16.51 -25.70 -2.50
N ALA A 107 15.43 -24.92 -2.41
CA ALA A 107 15.14 -24.09 -1.22
C ALA A 107 14.83 -24.95 0.03
N ALA A 108 14.29 -26.16 -0.14
CA ALA A 108 14.00 -27.08 0.96
C ALA A 108 15.24 -27.72 1.59
N MET A 109 16.42 -27.65 0.93
CA MET A 109 17.67 -28.19 1.49
C MET A 109 18.10 -27.37 2.71
N SER A 110 18.39 -28.05 3.83
CA SER A 110 18.82 -27.40 5.07
C SER A 110 20.19 -26.70 4.98
N THR A 111 20.99 -27.04 3.98
CA THR A 111 22.38 -26.62 3.85
C THR A 111 22.57 -25.32 3.08
N ILE A 112 21.50 -24.70 2.51
CA ILE A 112 21.65 -23.47 1.75
C ILE A 112 21.56 -22.23 2.66
N PRO A 113 22.34 -21.16 2.35
CA PRO A 113 22.26 -19.88 3.07
C PRO A 113 20.90 -19.18 2.88
N ASP A 114 20.49 -18.40 3.86
CA ASP A 114 19.24 -17.61 3.78
C ASP A 114 19.25 -16.57 2.65
N SER A 115 20.42 -16.02 2.32
CA SER A 115 20.58 -15.11 1.16
C SER A 115 20.30 -15.81 -0.18
N GLU A 116 20.69 -17.09 -0.32
CA GLU A 116 20.32 -17.87 -1.50
C GLU A 116 18.83 -18.16 -1.53
N ARG A 117 18.21 -18.50 -0.38
CA ARG A 117 16.76 -18.68 -0.26
C ARG A 117 16.00 -17.41 -0.64
N ALA A 118 16.44 -16.24 -0.20
CA ALA A 118 15.81 -14.97 -0.56
C ALA A 118 15.84 -14.74 -2.09
N THR A 119 16.96 -15.07 -2.74
CA THR A 119 17.08 -15.00 -4.20
C THR A 119 16.16 -16.00 -4.91
N LEU A 120 16.09 -17.24 -4.37
CA LEU A 120 15.20 -18.27 -4.89
C LEU A 120 13.71 -17.88 -4.69
N GLN A 121 13.38 -17.23 -3.57
CA GLN A 121 12.03 -16.73 -3.30
C GLN A 121 11.58 -15.74 -4.37
N LYS A 122 12.41 -14.75 -4.73
CA LYS A 122 12.09 -13.80 -5.79
C LYS A 122 11.82 -14.52 -7.13
N LEU A 123 12.68 -15.46 -7.50
CA LEU A 123 12.53 -16.25 -8.72
C LEU A 123 11.26 -17.12 -8.68
N PHE A 124 10.95 -17.72 -7.54
CA PHE A 124 9.78 -18.57 -7.33
C PHE A 124 8.48 -17.76 -7.41
N SER A 125 8.41 -16.62 -6.73
CA SER A 125 7.23 -15.72 -6.76
C SER A 125 6.96 -15.23 -8.19
N LYS A 126 8.00 -14.75 -8.90
CA LYS A 126 7.87 -14.37 -10.32
C LYS A 126 7.36 -15.54 -11.16
N GLY A 127 7.87 -16.75 -10.91
CA GLY A 127 7.41 -17.93 -11.62
C GLY A 127 5.95 -18.29 -11.34
N LEU A 128 5.45 -18.12 -10.12
CA LEU A 128 4.04 -18.30 -9.79
C LEU A 128 3.18 -17.26 -10.53
N ASP A 129 3.57 -16.00 -10.54
CA ASP A 129 2.87 -14.92 -11.25
C ASP A 129 2.84 -15.17 -12.78
N ASP A 130 3.97 -15.60 -13.36
CA ASP A 130 4.05 -15.99 -14.79
C ASP A 130 3.08 -17.14 -15.10
N LEU A 131 3.02 -18.18 -14.23
CA LEU A 131 2.14 -19.33 -14.40
C LEU A 131 0.67 -18.92 -14.26
N GLN A 132 0.30 -18.12 -13.26
CA GLN A 132 -1.05 -17.64 -13.05
C GLN A 132 -1.56 -16.82 -14.24
N THR A 133 -0.74 -15.87 -14.72
CA THR A 133 -1.03 -15.06 -15.90
C THR A 133 -1.19 -15.92 -17.15
N TYR A 134 -0.31 -16.91 -17.34
CA TYR A 134 -0.43 -17.83 -18.47
C TYR A 134 -1.73 -18.62 -18.41
N MET A 135 -2.06 -19.22 -17.26
CA MET A 135 -3.26 -20.05 -17.09
C MET A 135 -4.56 -19.26 -17.25
N ALA A 136 -4.58 -18.00 -16.77
CA ALA A 136 -5.74 -17.12 -16.98
C ALA A 136 -6.02 -16.89 -18.47
N GLY A 137 -4.98 -16.73 -19.29
CA GLY A 137 -5.08 -16.43 -20.73
C GLY A 137 -4.94 -17.63 -21.67
N ALA A 138 -4.71 -18.85 -21.14
CA ALA A 138 -4.47 -20.02 -21.98
C ALA A 138 -5.72 -20.41 -22.77
N LYS A 139 -5.55 -20.67 -24.06
CA LYS A 139 -6.63 -21.19 -24.92
C LYS A 139 -6.86 -22.66 -24.58
N THR A 140 -8.12 -23.03 -24.38
CA THR A 140 -8.55 -24.40 -24.13
C THR A 140 -9.94 -24.61 -24.72
N ASP A 141 -10.24 -25.82 -25.17
CA ASP A 141 -11.52 -26.20 -25.78
C ASP A 141 -12.39 -27.03 -24.83
N LEU A 142 -11.85 -28.12 -24.30
CA LEU A 142 -12.56 -29.08 -23.43
C LEU A 142 -12.06 -29.01 -21.97
N LEU A 143 -10.86 -28.48 -21.75
CA LEU A 143 -10.16 -28.49 -20.49
C LEU A 143 -10.11 -27.07 -19.90
N THR A 144 -10.45 -26.93 -18.64
CA THR A 144 -10.16 -25.70 -17.88
C THR A 144 -9.22 -26.05 -16.75
N LEU A 145 -8.00 -25.49 -16.78
CA LEU A 145 -7.05 -25.54 -15.68
C LEU A 145 -7.07 -24.22 -14.94
N ASN A 146 -7.40 -24.24 -13.64
CA ASN A 146 -7.36 -23.08 -12.79
C ASN A 146 -6.13 -23.12 -11.89
N PHE A 147 -5.46 -21.97 -11.73
CA PHE A 147 -4.32 -21.81 -10.83
C PHE A 147 -4.73 -22.09 -9.38
N GLY A 148 -5.74 -21.38 -8.88
CA GLY A 148 -6.38 -21.61 -7.59
C GLY A 148 -7.70 -22.37 -7.72
N LEU A 149 -8.54 -22.30 -6.70
CA LEU A 149 -9.87 -22.91 -6.70
C LEU A 149 -10.77 -22.31 -7.79
N PRO A 150 -11.59 -23.10 -8.49
CA PRO A 150 -12.51 -22.58 -9.48
C PRO A 150 -13.52 -21.62 -8.85
N SER A 151 -13.79 -20.52 -9.47
CA SER A 151 -14.81 -19.55 -9.05
C SER A 151 -15.60 -19.05 -10.24
N SER A 152 -16.88 -18.81 -10.03
CA SER A 152 -17.72 -18.08 -10.97
C SER A 152 -17.76 -16.58 -10.70
N ARG A 153 -17.11 -16.11 -9.61
CA ARG A 153 -17.17 -14.75 -9.11
C ARG A 153 -15.78 -14.25 -8.69
N SER A 154 -15.51 -12.98 -8.98
CA SER A 154 -14.36 -12.24 -8.45
C SER A 154 -14.83 -10.91 -7.86
N GLU A 155 -14.14 -10.43 -6.84
CA GLU A 155 -14.43 -9.18 -6.16
C GLU A 155 -13.15 -8.36 -5.99
N SER A 156 -13.28 -7.03 -6.10
CA SER A 156 -12.19 -6.09 -5.83
C SER A 156 -12.01 -5.84 -4.34
N ILE A 157 -10.95 -5.09 -3.99
CA ILE A 157 -10.88 -4.43 -2.69
C ILE A 157 -12.10 -3.54 -2.48
N GLY A 158 -12.46 -3.34 -1.21
CA GLY A 158 -13.59 -2.50 -0.83
C GLY A 158 -13.17 -1.05 -0.62
N VAL A 159 -13.81 -0.11 -1.31
CA VAL A 159 -13.67 1.34 -1.09
C VAL A 159 -14.81 1.88 -0.22
N GLN A 160 -14.66 3.08 0.31
CA GLN A 160 -15.70 3.74 1.09
C GLN A 160 -16.92 4.07 0.21
N PRO A 161 -18.14 3.74 0.63
CA PRO A 161 -19.33 4.11 -0.13
C PRO A 161 -19.63 5.62 -0.01
N ILE A 162 -20.26 6.18 -1.05
CA ILE A 162 -20.65 7.60 -1.09
C ILE A 162 -21.73 7.93 -0.05
N ASP A 163 -22.58 6.97 0.31
CA ASP A 163 -23.71 7.18 1.23
C ASP A 163 -23.29 7.57 2.66
N ALA A 164 -21.97 7.52 2.97
CA ALA A 164 -21.40 8.11 4.18
C ALA A 164 -21.33 9.65 4.15
N LEU A 165 -21.74 10.29 3.06
CA LEU A 165 -21.57 11.73 2.77
C LEU A 165 -22.47 12.67 3.60
N GLY A 166 -23.27 12.27 4.48
CA GLY A 166 -24.04 13.18 5.34
C GLY A 166 -23.61 13.14 6.78
N LYS A 167 -22.77 12.20 7.16
CA LYS A 167 -22.37 11.98 8.54
C LYS A 167 -20.87 11.98 8.71
N PHE A 168 -20.37 12.83 9.59
CA PHE A 168 -19.00 12.74 10.10
C PHE A 168 -19.04 12.01 11.45
N HIS A 169 -18.48 10.81 11.49
CA HIS A 169 -18.35 10.04 12.72
C HIS A 169 -17.05 10.42 13.43
N GLY A 170 -17.16 11.02 14.62
CA GLY A 170 -16.07 11.13 15.57
C GLY A 170 -15.68 9.76 16.12
N GLU A 171 -14.52 9.67 16.74
CA GLU A 171 -14.10 8.46 17.42
C GLU A 171 -14.93 8.23 18.70
N GLY A 172 -15.02 6.97 19.09
CA GLY A 172 -15.66 6.63 20.36
C GLY A 172 -14.75 6.99 21.53
N VAL A 173 -15.24 7.81 22.45
CA VAL A 173 -14.47 8.33 23.60
C VAL A 173 -14.79 7.61 24.91
N GLY A 174 -15.78 6.73 24.94
CA GLY A 174 -16.12 5.99 26.15
C GLY A 174 -17.14 4.88 25.92
N THR A 175 -17.13 3.88 26.78
CA THR A 175 -18.09 2.74 26.74
C THR A 175 -19.44 3.08 27.41
N VAL A 176 -19.46 4.14 28.24
CA VAL A 176 -20.66 4.61 28.98
C VAL A 176 -21.05 6.01 28.51
N ARG A 177 -22.21 6.15 27.88
CA ARG A 177 -22.69 7.39 27.28
C ARG A 177 -22.73 8.58 28.24
N ALA A 178 -23.16 8.34 29.48
CA ALA A 178 -23.36 9.38 30.52
C ALA A 178 -22.09 9.64 31.35
N ALA A 179 -20.98 8.98 31.06
CA ALA A 179 -19.73 9.20 31.78
C ALA A 179 -19.17 10.60 31.50
N PRO A 180 -18.53 11.25 32.48
CA PRO A 180 -17.75 12.45 32.25
C PRO A 180 -16.64 12.20 31.21
N LEU A 181 -16.42 13.19 30.36
CA LEU A 181 -15.38 13.11 29.31
C LEU A 181 -14.02 13.37 29.94
N ALA A 182 -13.18 12.35 29.95
CA ALA A 182 -11.79 12.49 30.36
C ALA A 182 -11.03 13.40 29.36
N GLY A 183 -10.18 14.28 29.88
CA GLY A 183 -9.39 15.21 29.05
C GLY A 183 -10.07 16.56 28.77
N LEU A 184 -11.29 16.81 29.29
CA LEU A 184 -11.89 18.13 29.34
C LEU A 184 -11.82 18.73 30.76
N ALA A 185 -11.39 19.99 30.83
CA ALA A 185 -11.41 20.77 32.07
C ALA A 185 -12.80 21.36 32.34
N GLY A 186 -13.64 21.48 31.30
CA GLY A 186 -14.98 22.02 31.37
C GLY A 186 -15.09 23.53 31.21
N ASN A 187 -14.01 24.19 30.83
CA ASN A 187 -13.94 25.61 30.51
C ASN A 187 -13.43 25.89 29.10
N GLU A 188 -13.36 24.86 28.26
CA GLU A 188 -12.96 25.00 26.88
C GLU A 188 -14.02 25.79 26.09
N ILE A 189 -13.54 26.63 25.15
CA ILE A 189 -14.39 27.35 24.23
C ILE A 189 -14.11 26.82 22.83
N PHE A 190 -15.12 26.20 22.23
CA PHE A 190 -15.05 25.73 20.86
C PHE A 190 -15.70 26.72 19.89
N SER A 191 -15.14 26.85 18.70
CA SER A 191 -15.73 27.58 17.58
C SER A 191 -16.14 26.63 16.47
N ILE A 192 -17.33 26.86 15.90
CA ILE A 192 -17.83 26.10 14.74
C ILE A 192 -18.06 27.11 13.63
N ALA A 193 -17.28 26.99 12.55
CA ALA A 193 -17.51 27.74 11.33
C ALA A 193 -18.47 26.93 10.43
N LEU A 194 -19.60 27.53 10.07
CA LEU A 194 -20.65 26.96 9.23
C LEU A 194 -20.64 27.70 7.89
N ALA A 195 -20.80 26.98 6.79
CA ALA A 195 -20.82 27.52 5.43
C ALA A 195 -21.88 26.83 4.56
N ARG A 196 -22.58 27.61 3.73
CA ARG A 196 -23.52 27.15 2.70
C ARG A 196 -23.49 28.11 1.52
N GLY A 197 -22.77 27.74 0.46
CA GLY A 197 -22.49 28.63 -0.67
C GLY A 197 -21.68 29.86 -0.21
N ALA A 198 -22.19 31.06 -0.44
CA ALA A 198 -21.55 32.29 -0.01
C ALA A 198 -21.89 32.70 1.46
N THR A 199 -22.83 32.01 2.12
CA THR A 199 -23.22 32.32 3.49
C THR A 199 -22.29 31.58 4.44
N THR A 200 -21.58 32.33 5.30
CA THR A 200 -20.69 31.79 6.34
C THR A 200 -21.03 32.36 7.70
N GLN A 201 -20.87 31.62 8.75
CA GLN A 201 -21.05 32.05 10.12
C GLN A 201 -20.18 31.24 11.06
N THR A 202 -19.55 31.91 12.03
CA THR A 202 -18.87 31.24 13.15
C THR A 202 -19.70 31.39 14.42
N VAL A 203 -19.94 30.28 15.11
CA VAL A 203 -20.59 30.25 16.42
C VAL A 203 -19.62 29.72 17.46
N THR A 204 -19.72 30.17 18.71
CA THR A 204 -18.88 29.73 19.83
C THR A 204 -19.68 28.99 20.86
N VAL A 205 -19.06 27.99 21.50
CA VAL A 205 -19.64 27.17 22.58
C VAL A 205 -18.67 27.19 23.75
N ASP A 206 -19.10 27.77 24.84
CA ASP A 206 -18.36 27.82 26.11
C ASP A 206 -18.86 26.69 27.02
N LEU A 207 -17.99 25.68 27.26
CA LEU A 207 -18.36 24.54 28.13
C LEU A 207 -18.52 24.90 29.58
N SER A 208 -18.01 26.03 30.08
CA SER A 208 -18.25 26.49 31.45
C SER A 208 -19.72 26.80 31.74
N LEU A 209 -20.51 27.06 30.68
CA LEU A 209 -21.95 27.30 30.74
C LEU A 209 -22.78 26.02 30.66
N THR A 210 -22.16 24.86 30.60
CA THR A 210 -22.84 23.55 30.53
C THR A 210 -22.83 22.81 31.86
N ALA A 211 -23.57 21.69 31.95
CA ALA A 211 -23.52 20.83 33.12
C ALA A 211 -22.09 20.28 33.34
N GLN A 212 -21.61 20.39 34.59
CA GLN A 212 -20.26 19.96 34.95
C GLN A 212 -20.31 18.69 35.82
N PRO A 213 -19.38 17.74 35.61
CA PRO A 213 -18.40 17.67 34.51
C PRO A 213 -19.08 17.38 33.16
N PRO A 214 -18.47 17.80 32.02
CA PRO A 214 -19.05 17.62 30.69
C PRO A 214 -19.21 16.15 30.30
N THR A 215 -20.38 15.83 29.69
CA THR A 215 -20.68 14.52 29.10
C THR A 215 -20.93 14.67 27.62
N LEU A 216 -20.93 13.55 26.86
CA LEU A 216 -21.24 13.59 25.40
C LEU A 216 -22.58 14.31 25.12
N ASP A 217 -23.61 14.02 25.94
CA ASP A 217 -24.92 14.64 25.74
C ASP A 217 -24.92 16.14 26.08
N SER A 218 -24.25 16.57 27.16
CA SER A 218 -24.17 18.00 27.50
C SER A 218 -23.41 18.80 26.43
N VAL A 219 -22.32 18.25 25.90
CA VAL A 219 -21.55 18.87 24.83
C VAL A 219 -22.36 18.91 23.53
N ALA A 220 -22.98 17.80 23.10
CA ALA A 220 -23.83 17.76 21.91
C ALA A 220 -24.97 18.78 21.96
N ASN A 221 -25.62 18.90 23.13
CA ASN A 221 -26.69 19.87 23.33
C ASN A 221 -26.19 21.33 23.24
N ALA A 222 -25.02 21.64 23.81
CA ALA A 222 -24.42 22.96 23.74
C ALA A 222 -24.02 23.34 22.30
N LEU A 223 -23.37 22.41 21.58
CA LEU A 223 -23.02 22.57 20.16
C LEU A 223 -24.28 22.82 19.32
N ASN A 224 -25.33 22.04 19.52
CA ASN A 224 -26.60 22.18 18.81
C ASN A 224 -27.35 23.47 19.13
N ALA A 225 -27.29 23.92 20.38
CA ALA A 225 -27.88 25.18 20.79
C ALA A 225 -27.20 26.38 20.10
N ALA A 226 -25.88 26.36 20.03
CA ALA A 226 -25.10 27.38 19.31
C ALA A 226 -25.38 27.40 17.80
N ILE A 227 -25.41 26.22 17.16
CA ILE A 227 -25.75 26.09 15.73
C ILE A 227 -27.18 26.58 15.46
N GLY A 228 -28.10 26.28 16.36
CA GLY A 228 -29.52 26.64 16.28
C GLY A 228 -29.86 28.07 16.62
N ALA A 229 -28.95 28.84 17.25
CA ALA A 229 -29.23 30.16 17.79
C ALA A 229 -29.55 31.25 16.73
N THR A 230 -29.03 31.08 15.50
CA THR A 230 -29.27 32.06 14.44
C THR A 230 -30.57 31.78 13.71
N PRO A 231 -31.53 32.73 13.71
CA PRO A 231 -32.79 32.55 13.02
C PRO A 231 -32.62 32.69 11.49
N LEU A 232 -33.38 31.92 10.76
CA LEU A 232 -33.56 32.13 9.31
C LEU A 232 -34.42 33.37 9.12
N LEU A 233 -33.96 34.34 8.36
CA LEU A 233 -34.69 35.56 8.08
C LEU A 233 -35.39 35.51 6.72
N ASP A 234 -36.59 36.13 6.61
CA ASP A 234 -37.28 36.36 5.35
C ASP A 234 -36.67 37.55 4.58
N GLY A 235 -37.20 37.84 3.39
CA GLY A 235 -36.74 38.97 2.56
C GLY A 235 -36.93 40.37 3.20
N ASN A 236 -37.65 40.46 4.30
CA ASN A 236 -37.92 41.70 5.07
C ASN A 236 -37.10 41.76 6.37
N GLY A 237 -36.26 40.75 6.62
CA GLY A 237 -35.46 40.67 7.84
C GLY A 237 -36.18 40.11 9.07
N ASN A 238 -37.36 39.56 8.94
CA ASN A 238 -38.07 38.94 10.05
C ASN A 238 -37.75 37.45 10.14
N PRO A 239 -37.69 36.87 11.38
CA PRO A 239 -37.50 35.44 11.55
C PRO A 239 -38.63 34.61 10.88
N VAL A 240 -38.25 33.63 10.10
CA VAL A 240 -39.18 32.65 9.52
C VAL A 240 -39.64 31.71 10.66
N MET A 241 -40.96 31.58 10.89
CA MET A 241 -41.49 30.74 11.93
C MET A 241 -41.81 29.34 11.43
N ASP A 242 -41.67 28.33 12.29
CA ASP A 242 -42.14 26.98 12.03
C ASP A 242 -43.68 26.86 12.31
N ALA A 243 -44.26 25.68 12.06
CA ALA A 243 -45.67 25.42 12.31
C ALA A 243 -46.07 25.54 13.80
N GLY A 244 -45.13 25.52 14.72
CA GLY A 244 -45.30 25.72 16.15
C GLY A 244 -45.10 27.15 16.62
N GLY A 245 -44.77 28.08 15.72
CA GLY A 245 -44.55 29.49 16.05
C GLY A 245 -43.15 29.78 16.61
N ASN A 246 -42.18 28.87 16.48
CA ASN A 246 -40.78 29.10 16.84
C ASN A 246 -39.94 29.56 15.65
N PRO A 247 -38.93 30.43 15.84
CA PRO A 247 -38.01 30.82 14.81
C PRO A 247 -37.27 29.60 14.23
N GLN A 248 -37.32 29.42 12.91
CA GLN A 248 -36.50 28.42 12.24
C GLN A 248 -35.03 28.81 12.28
N SER A 249 -34.16 27.84 12.56
CA SER A 249 -32.72 28.05 12.51
C SER A 249 -32.21 28.17 11.07
N LEU A 250 -31.29 29.09 10.83
CA LEU A 250 -30.55 29.25 9.56
C LEU A 250 -29.79 27.99 9.19
N TRP A 251 -29.23 27.30 10.21
CA TRP A 251 -28.42 26.09 10.06
C TRP A 251 -29.20 24.89 10.58
N GLN A 252 -29.27 23.83 9.74
CA GLN A 252 -30.00 22.61 10.03
C GLN A 252 -29.15 21.45 10.48
N SER A 253 -27.81 21.56 10.25
CA SER A 253 -26.83 20.55 10.69
C SER A 253 -26.83 20.38 12.21
N ARG A 254 -26.60 19.14 12.71
CA ARG A 254 -26.68 18.84 14.15
C ARG A 254 -25.67 17.76 14.54
N PHE A 255 -25.22 17.82 15.79
CA PHE A 255 -24.50 16.74 16.45
C PHE A 255 -25.48 15.75 17.11
N THR A 256 -25.18 14.46 17.01
CA THR A 256 -25.85 13.37 17.70
C THR A 256 -24.83 12.53 18.47
N VAL A 257 -25.28 11.85 19.53
CA VAL A 257 -24.45 10.89 20.27
C VAL A 257 -24.84 9.50 19.80
N GLU A 258 -23.92 8.83 19.07
CA GLU A 258 -24.16 7.50 18.52
C GLU A 258 -23.11 6.50 19.05
N LYS A 259 -23.49 5.19 19.08
CA LYS A 259 -22.59 4.11 19.47
C LYS A 259 -21.97 3.50 18.22
N THR A 260 -20.63 3.44 18.18
CA THR A 260 -19.88 2.78 17.11
C THR A 260 -19.01 1.67 17.73
N GLY A 261 -19.32 0.43 17.40
CA GLY A 261 -18.72 -0.72 18.09
C GLY A 261 -19.13 -0.73 19.57
N ASP A 262 -18.14 -0.75 20.47
CA ASP A 262 -18.38 -0.75 21.92
C ASP A 262 -18.32 0.63 22.56
N SER A 263 -18.02 1.70 21.79
CA SER A 263 -17.81 3.05 22.30
C SER A 263 -18.86 4.04 21.80
N TRP A 264 -19.15 5.08 22.62
CA TRP A 264 -20.01 6.21 22.28
C TRP A 264 -19.16 7.38 21.80
N GLY A 265 -19.63 8.11 20.78
CA GLY A 265 -18.96 9.28 20.22
C GLY A 265 -19.94 10.28 19.65
N LEU A 266 -19.42 11.45 19.28
CA LEU A 266 -20.17 12.48 18.56
C LEU A 266 -20.23 12.16 17.06
N VAL A 267 -21.40 12.37 16.46
CA VAL A 267 -21.62 12.30 15.03
C VAL A 267 -22.19 13.63 14.56
N PHE A 268 -21.51 14.28 13.63
CA PHE A 268 -22.03 15.48 12.98
C PHE A 268 -22.85 15.09 11.75
N ASN A 269 -24.09 15.50 11.69
CA ASN A 269 -25.02 15.27 10.60
C ASN A 269 -25.15 16.57 9.78
N ALA A 270 -24.50 16.64 8.64
CA ALA A 270 -24.59 17.79 7.74
C ALA A 270 -25.93 17.83 7.03
N ALA A 271 -26.56 18.99 6.94
CA ALA A 271 -27.83 19.19 6.25
C ALA A 271 -27.62 19.75 4.85
N GLY A 272 -28.05 19.02 3.82
CA GLY A 272 -27.95 19.44 2.42
C GLY A 272 -26.51 19.73 1.99
N THR A 273 -26.23 20.97 1.63
CA THR A 273 -24.89 21.44 1.21
C THR A 273 -24.14 22.21 2.32
N GLU A 274 -24.61 22.13 3.56
CA GLU A 274 -23.95 22.77 4.69
C GLU A 274 -22.62 22.08 4.98
N GLN A 275 -21.60 22.89 5.23
CA GLN A 275 -20.28 22.45 5.66
C GLN A 275 -19.98 23.03 7.01
N ALA A 276 -19.23 22.32 7.81
CA ALA A 276 -18.80 22.79 9.13
C ALA A 276 -17.34 22.45 9.37
N SER A 277 -16.64 23.33 10.07
CA SER A 277 -15.37 23.05 10.69
C SER A 277 -15.40 23.43 12.16
N ILE A 278 -14.61 22.71 12.98
CA ILE A 278 -14.53 22.94 14.41
C ILE A 278 -13.09 23.28 14.81
N ASP A 279 -12.95 24.21 15.75
CA ASP A 279 -11.68 24.62 16.33
C ASP A 279 -11.87 24.94 17.82
N GLN A 280 -10.78 25.06 18.56
CA GLN A 280 -10.79 25.52 19.95
C GLN A 280 -10.22 26.95 20.02
N VAL A 281 -10.98 27.85 20.64
CA VAL A 281 -10.57 29.26 20.82
C VAL A 281 -9.44 29.35 21.86
N ASN A 282 -8.40 30.10 21.53
CA ASN A 282 -7.22 30.31 22.39
C ASN A 282 -6.46 29.00 22.74
N SER A 283 -6.51 27.99 21.90
CA SER A 283 -5.61 26.85 22.03
C SER A 283 -4.16 27.27 21.76
N SER A 284 -3.21 26.71 22.51
CA SER A 284 -1.78 26.92 22.26
C SER A 284 -1.36 26.30 20.94
N ASP A 285 -0.25 26.77 20.39
CA ASP A 285 0.37 26.15 19.25
C ASP A 285 0.94 24.79 19.61
N ALA A 286 0.97 23.87 18.65
CA ALA A 286 1.55 22.55 18.81
C ALA A 286 2.64 22.30 17.77
N LEU A 287 3.55 21.39 18.08
CA LEU A 287 4.53 20.90 17.13
C LEU A 287 4.17 19.48 16.71
N MET A 288 3.87 19.30 15.44
CA MET A 288 3.66 18.00 14.82
C MET A 288 5.00 17.38 14.43
N ILE A 289 5.18 16.11 14.69
CA ILE A 289 6.43 15.39 14.44
C ILE A 289 6.14 14.11 13.68
N ALA A 290 6.81 13.96 12.53
CA ALA A 290 6.93 12.66 11.87
C ALA A 290 8.35 12.13 12.06
N SER A 291 8.46 10.92 12.56
CA SER A 291 9.72 10.22 12.73
C SER A 291 9.51 8.75 12.43
N GLY A 292 10.54 7.95 12.55
CA GLY A 292 10.43 6.52 12.40
C GLY A 292 11.26 5.81 13.43
N ARG A 293 11.07 4.51 13.48
CA ARG A 293 11.87 3.64 14.34
C ARG A 293 12.13 2.32 13.62
N THR A 294 13.39 1.94 13.61
CA THR A 294 13.82 0.62 13.16
C THR A 294 14.19 -0.21 14.40
N ALA A 295 13.40 -1.22 14.70
CA ALA A 295 13.69 -2.17 15.77
C ALA A 295 14.71 -3.20 15.30
N SER A 296 15.54 -3.74 16.22
CA SER A 296 16.46 -4.82 15.90
C SER A 296 15.66 -6.05 15.42
N GLY A 297 15.86 -6.46 14.17
CA GLY A 297 15.16 -7.60 13.56
C GLY A 297 13.70 -7.36 13.16
N GLY A 298 13.21 -6.11 13.22
CA GLY A 298 11.87 -5.73 12.80
C GLY A 298 11.89 -4.75 11.62
N PRO A 299 10.73 -4.49 10.98
CA PRO A 299 10.63 -3.48 9.95
C PRO A 299 10.71 -2.07 10.53
N THR A 300 11.15 -1.12 9.73
CA THR A 300 11.03 0.31 10.04
C THR A 300 9.56 0.70 10.10
N SER A 301 9.17 1.50 11.10
CA SER A 301 7.82 2.07 11.22
C SER A 301 7.87 3.59 11.24
N ALA A 302 6.94 4.25 10.56
CA ALA A 302 6.75 5.70 10.65
C ALA A 302 5.78 6.03 11.79
N GLN A 303 6.17 6.95 12.67
CA GLN A 303 5.42 7.35 13.87
C GLN A 303 5.09 8.83 13.83
N ILE A 304 3.94 9.18 14.37
CA ILE A 304 3.44 10.56 14.46
C ILE A 304 3.35 10.92 15.93
N PHE A 305 3.96 12.05 16.29
CA PHE A 305 3.90 12.60 17.63
C PHE A 305 3.39 14.05 17.57
N ARG A 306 2.88 14.53 18.69
CA ARG A 306 2.56 15.95 18.93
C ARG A 306 3.16 16.38 20.25
N ILE A 307 3.69 17.58 20.27
CA ILE A 307 4.04 18.30 21.50
C ILE A 307 3.01 19.42 21.63
N ASP A 308 2.20 19.35 22.71
CA ASP A 308 1.23 20.36 23.03
C ASP A 308 1.92 21.49 23.80
N ASP A 309 1.68 22.75 23.40
CA ASP A 309 2.32 23.93 24.00
C ASP A 309 3.84 23.78 24.17
N PRO A 310 4.63 23.64 23.08
CA PRO A 310 6.06 23.42 23.17
C PRO A 310 6.83 24.64 23.69
N ALA A 311 6.15 25.78 23.89
CA ALA A 311 6.68 26.93 24.63
C ALA A 311 6.74 26.65 26.15
N ALA A 312 5.84 25.84 26.67
CA ALA A 312 5.81 25.46 28.08
C ALA A 312 6.64 24.17 28.36
N SER A 313 6.55 23.15 27.52
CA SER A 313 7.25 21.87 27.71
C SER A 313 7.44 21.13 26.40
N LEU A 314 8.60 20.48 26.21
CA LEU A 314 8.89 19.60 25.09
C LEU A 314 8.59 18.14 25.43
N ASP A 315 7.32 17.78 25.67
CA ASP A 315 6.93 16.37 25.95
C ASP A 315 6.21 15.77 24.75
N PRO A 316 6.85 14.89 23.96
CA PRO A 316 6.24 14.34 22.73
C PRO A 316 5.28 13.21 23.05
N SER A 317 4.00 13.41 22.77
CA SER A 317 2.95 12.40 22.82
C SER A 317 2.83 11.68 21.49
N ARG A 318 2.94 10.34 21.50
CA ARG A 318 2.74 9.56 20.29
C ARG A 318 1.24 9.46 19.98
N LEU A 319 0.84 10.00 18.84
CA LEU A 319 -0.55 9.96 18.36
C LEU A 319 -0.85 8.68 17.60
N ASN A 320 0.01 8.31 16.64
CA ASN A 320 -0.27 7.20 15.72
C ASN A 320 1.03 6.58 15.14
N THR A 321 0.84 5.47 14.44
CA THR A 321 1.88 4.83 13.62
C THR A 321 1.31 4.55 12.23
N ILE A 322 1.99 4.99 11.19
CA ILE A 322 1.66 4.62 9.80
C ILE A 322 2.21 3.21 9.57
N ASN A 323 1.32 2.26 9.46
CA ASN A 323 1.64 0.86 9.22
C ASN A 323 1.25 0.48 7.80
N ALA A 324 2.20 -0.05 7.05
CA ALA A 324 1.93 -0.69 5.77
C ALA A 324 1.96 -2.21 5.94
N LEU A 325 1.07 -2.89 5.23
CA LEU A 325 0.92 -4.35 5.32
C LEU A 325 1.68 -5.02 4.17
N ASP A 326 2.45 -6.06 4.47
CA ASP A 326 2.81 -7.04 3.46
C ASP A 326 1.65 -8.04 3.32
N GLY A 327 0.74 -7.76 2.39
CA GLY A 327 -0.46 -8.57 2.17
C GLY A 327 -0.13 -10.00 1.75
N LYS A 328 0.90 -10.19 0.92
CA LYS A 328 1.37 -11.52 0.48
C LYS A 328 2.00 -12.30 1.64
N ALA A 329 2.90 -11.67 2.41
CA ALA A 329 3.51 -12.32 3.58
C ALA A 329 2.47 -12.61 4.68
N THR A 330 1.53 -11.71 4.91
CA THR A 330 0.41 -11.91 5.85
C THR A 330 -0.42 -13.14 5.47
N THR A 331 -0.83 -13.23 4.19
CA THR A 331 -1.59 -14.38 3.67
C THR A 331 -0.79 -15.67 3.79
N ARG A 332 0.50 -15.63 3.49
CA ARG A 332 1.44 -16.75 3.61
C ARG A 332 1.52 -17.27 5.05
N THR A 333 1.79 -16.36 6.01
CA THR A 333 1.91 -16.72 7.43
C THR A 333 0.64 -17.37 7.95
N ARG A 334 -0.53 -16.82 7.58
CA ARG A 334 -1.83 -17.42 7.94
C ARG A 334 -2.07 -18.79 7.33
N GLN A 335 -1.63 -19.01 6.09
CA GLN A 335 -1.74 -20.32 5.43
C GLN A 335 -0.80 -21.36 6.04
N GLU A 336 0.43 -20.97 6.37
CA GLU A 336 1.40 -21.83 7.06
C GLU A 336 0.88 -22.25 8.44
N ALA A 337 0.32 -21.31 9.21
CA ALA A 337 -0.31 -21.57 10.49
C ALA A 337 -1.53 -22.50 10.37
N ALA A 338 -2.35 -22.31 9.34
CA ALA A 338 -3.50 -23.21 9.10
C ALA A 338 -3.08 -24.63 8.70
N ALA A 339 -1.93 -24.79 8.05
CA ALA A 339 -1.37 -26.10 7.69
C ALA A 339 -0.71 -26.82 8.88
N ASP A 340 -0.20 -26.07 9.85
CA ASP A 340 0.54 -26.56 11.02
C ASP A 340 -0.38 -26.71 12.25
N LYS A 341 -1.44 -27.50 12.09
CA LYS A 341 -2.39 -27.75 13.19
C LYS A 341 -1.82 -28.51 14.38
N SER A 342 -0.52 -28.88 14.34
CA SER A 342 0.09 -29.80 15.32
C SER A 342 0.63 -29.09 16.58
N ASP A 343 0.82 -27.77 16.61
CA ASP A 343 1.47 -27.10 17.74
C ASP A 343 0.58 -26.23 18.63
N GLY A 344 -0.71 -26.13 18.31
CA GLY A 344 -1.70 -25.46 19.18
C GLY A 344 -1.57 -23.93 19.25
N SER A 345 -0.76 -23.29 18.42
CA SER A 345 -0.61 -21.83 18.39
C SER A 345 -1.80 -21.17 17.69
N ALA A 346 -2.83 -20.83 18.46
CA ALA A 346 -4.04 -20.15 17.99
C ALA A 346 -3.77 -18.71 17.46
N ASN A 347 -2.57 -18.16 17.66
CA ASN A 347 -2.25 -16.77 17.38
C ASN A 347 -1.87 -16.51 15.91
N ASP A 348 -1.41 -17.50 15.18
CA ASP A 348 -0.92 -17.33 13.82
C ASP A 348 -2.02 -17.08 12.77
N ALA A 349 -3.27 -17.53 13.03
CA ALA A 349 -4.41 -17.28 12.14
C ALA A 349 -4.74 -15.77 11.96
N ASN A 350 -4.36 -14.95 12.94
CA ASN A 350 -4.52 -13.49 12.93
C ASN A 350 -3.20 -12.75 12.68
N ALA A 351 -2.14 -13.46 12.30
CA ALA A 351 -0.85 -12.87 12.03
C ALA A 351 -0.97 -11.73 10.99
N VAL A 352 -0.28 -10.65 11.26
CA VAL A 352 -0.15 -9.48 10.39
C VAL A 352 1.35 -9.24 10.20
N VAL A 353 1.79 -9.21 8.95
CA VAL A 353 3.18 -8.90 8.61
C VAL A 353 3.22 -7.47 8.11
N LEU A 354 4.05 -6.63 8.77
CA LEU A 354 4.23 -5.24 8.41
C LEU A 354 5.41 -5.09 7.44
N SER A 355 5.26 -4.19 6.48
CA SER A 355 6.33 -3.75 5.59
C SER A 355 7.08 -2.56 6.16
N PRO A 356 8.38 -2.38 5.82
CA PRO A 356 9.12 -1.19 6.16
C PRO A 356 8.40 0.07 5.67
N THR A 357 8.28 1.07 6.56
CA THR A 357 7.63 2.34 6.26
C THR A 357 8.41 3.46 6.93
N SER A 358 8.90 4.43 6.14
CA SER A 358 9.70 5.56 6.63
C SER A 358 9.11 6.90 6.22
N ALA A 359 8.93 7.81 7.19
CA ALA A 359 8.57 9.20 6.92
C ALA A 359 9.81 10.02 6.52
N LYS A 360 9.68 10.86 5.51
CA LYS A 360 10.78 11.70 4.99
C LYS A 360 10.53 13.19 5.18
N ALA A 361 9.28 13.65 5.13
CA ALA A 361 8.90 15.04 5.39
C ALA A 361 7.48 15.11 5.93
N ILE A 362 7.17 16.23 6.62
CA ILE A 362 5.86 16.61 7.13
C ILE A 362 5.62 18.09 6.91
N VAL A 363 4.38 18.45 6.61
CA VAL A 363 3.90 19.83 6.59
C VAL A 363 2.48 19.86 7.14
N THR A 364 2.12 20.92 7.87
CA THR A 364 0.79 21.08 8.47
C THR A 364 0.10 22.31 7.88
N ASP A 365 -1.18 22.16 7.48
CA ASP A 365 -1.98 23.27 6.97
C ASP A 365 -2.62 24.09 8.09
N ALA A 366 -3.21 25.24 7.73
CA ALA A 366 -3.86 26.14 8.68
C ALA A 366 -5.11 25.53 9.36
N GLU A 367 -5.68 24.47 8.79
CA GLU A 367 -6.80 23.75 9.39
C GLU A 367 -6.36 22.69 10.41
N GLY A 368 -5.04 22.46 10.57
CA GLY A 368 -4.44 21.51 11.49
C GLY A 368 -4.27 20.11 10.92
N PHE A 369 -4.45 19.90 9.63
CA PHE A 369 -4.12 18.64 8.98
C PHE A 369 -2.65 18.57 8.64
N SER A 370 -2.02 17.45 8.92
CA SER A 370 -0.62 17.21 8.55
C SER A 370 -0.52 16.24 7.37
N TYR A 371 0.39 16.55 6.45
CA TYR A 371 0.68 15.76 5.26
C TYR A 371 2.09 15.18 5.39
N ILE A 372 2.19 13.86 5.37
CA ILE A 372 3.42 13.12 5.58
C ILE A 372 3.75 12.36 4.30
N VAL A 373 4.94 12.64 3.76
CA VAL A 373 5.49 11.90 2.62
C VAL A 373 6.58 10.96 3.09
N GLY A 374 6.71 9.82 2.43
CA GLY A 374 7.72 8.84 2.75
C GLY A 374 7.80 7.69 1.76
N THR A 375 8.40 6.60 2.19
CA THR A 375 8.63 5.39 1.40
C THR A 375 8.11 4.17 2.13
N THR A 376 7.44 3.27 1.42
CA THR A 376 6.94 2.00 1.94
C THR A 376 6.98 0.90 0.87
N ALA A 377 7.21 -0.34 1.28
CA ALA A 377 7.13 -1.53 0.43
C ALA A 377 5.82 -2.31 0.62
N GLY A 378 4.80 -1.72 1.27
CA GLY A 378 3.57 -2.42 1.63
C GLY A 378 2.28 -1.65 1.33
N ASP A 379 1.18 -2.34 1.54
CA ASP A 379 -0.17 -1.81 1.33
C ASP A 379 -0.54 -0.78 2.41
N LEU A 380 -0.95 0.41 1.99
CA LEU A 380 -1.49 1.45 2.84
C LEU A 380 -3.02 1.53 2.70
N GLY A 381 -3.74 0.87 3.59
CA GLY A 381 -5.20 0.81 3.54
C GLY A 381 -5.70 0.16 2.25
N THR A 382 -6.33 0.96 1.38
CA THR A 382 -6.83 0.53 0.06
C THR A 382 -5.87 0.90 -1.09
N SER A 383 -4.75 1.53 -0.79
CA SER A 383 -3.68 1.78 -1.76
C SER A 383 -2.71 0.60 -1.73
N LEU A 384 -2.89 -0.34 -2.65
CA LEU A 384 -2.07 -1.55 -2.74
C LEU A 384 -0.72 -1.25 -3.37
N SER A 385 0.34 -1.84 -2.80
CA SER A 385 1.70 -1.84 -3.34
C SER A 385 1.91 -3.05 -4.27
N ASP A 386 2.82 -2.94 -5.21
CA ASP A 386 3.29 -4.07 -6.03
C ASP A 386 4.39 -4.89 -5.31
N GLY A 387 4.79 -4.47 -4.10
CA GLY A 387 5.82 -5.10 -3.28
C GLY A 387 7.23 -4.54 -3.50
N ALA A 388 7.39 -3.53 -4.37
CA ALA A 388 8.57 -2.68 -4.45
C ALA A 388 8.42 -1.47 -3.51
N ASP A 389 9.49 -0.71 -3.31
CA ASP A 389 9.40 0.55 -2.58
C ASP A 389 8.54 1.55 -3.35
N ASP A 390 7.53 2.10 -2.68
CA ASP A 390 6.60 3.10 -3.21
C ASP A 390 6.68 4.40 -2.42
N LEU A 391 6.61 5.53 -3.13
CA LEU A 391 6.34 6.81 -2.49
C LEU A 391 4.91 6.80 -1.93
N PHE A 392 4.75 7.23 -0.68
CA PHE A 392 3.41 7.45 -0.11
C PHE A 392 3.19 8.90 0.32
N LEU A 393 1.93 9.31 0.31
CA LEU A 393 1.43 10.53 0.92
C LEU A 393 0.25 10.19 1.83
N THR A 394 0.35 10.57 3.11
CA THR A 394 -0.70 10.36 4.11
C THR A 394 -1.14 11.70 4.66
N LYS A 395 -2.45 11.98 4.67
CA LYS A 395 -3.07 13.09 5.41
C LYS A 395 -3.57 12.57 6.75
N VAL A 396 -3.20 13.25 7.82
CA VAL A 396 -3.70 13.00 9.17
C VAL A 396 -4.34 14.25 9.75
N ASP A 397 -5.29 14.08 10.66
CA ASP A 397 -5.86 15.20 11.43
C ASP A 397 -4.97 15.57 12.64
N SER A 398 -5.37 16.57 13.42
CA SER A 398 -4.64 17.06 14.60
C SER A 398 -4.42 15.99 15.67
N GLU A 399 -5.21 14.93 15.66
CA GLU A 399 -5.11 13.79 16.59
C GLU A 399 -4.34 12.61 15.98
N GLY A 400 -3.67 12.82 14.82
CA GLY A 400 -2.88 11.81 14.13
C GLY A 400 -3.70 10.73 13.42
N ARG A 401 -5.04 10.87 13.31
CA ARG A 401 -5.89 9.90 12.62
C ARG A 401 -5.77 10.06 11.13
N VAL A 402 -5.66 8.94 10.42
CA VAL A 402 -5.54 8.94 8.96
C VAL A 402 -6.86 9.38 8.33
N VAL A 403 -6.80 10.47 7.55
CA VAL A 403 -7.91 10.97 6.74
C VAL A 403 -7.94 10.26 5.40
N TRP A 404 -6.80 10.19 4.71
CA TRP A 404 -6.59 9.42 3.50
C TRP A 404 -5.09 9.08 3.30
N GLN A 405 -4.82 8.07 2.48
CA GLN A 405 -3.48 7.61 2.14
C GLN A 405 -3.39 7.26 0.66
N HIS A 406 -2.30 7.64 0.02
CA HIS A 406 -2.00 7.32 -1.38
C HIS A 406 -0.60 6.74 -1.52
N GLY A 407 -0.47 5.68 -2.32
CA GLY A 407 0.79 5.19 -2.85
C GLY A 407 0.96 5.64 -4.31
N LEU A 408 2.15 6.05 -4.66
CA LEU A 408 2.56 6.38 -6.03
C LEU A 408 3.58 5.33 -6.50
N SER A 409 3.09 4.17 -6.91
CA SER A 409 3.93 3.12 -7.46
C SER A 409 4.28 3.36 -8.95
N ALA A 410 5.45 2.93 -9.37
CA ALA A 410 6.04 3.30 -10.65
C ALA A 410 6.40 2.11 -11.55
N ALA A 411 6.01 0.89 -11.25
CA ALA A 411 6.51 -0.35 -11.87
C ALA A 411 8.03 -0.58 -11.69
N GLY A 412 8.59 0.04 -10.69
CA GLY A 412 9.97 -0.05 -10.26
C GLY A 412 10.01 0.35 -8.79
N THR A 413 10.92 1.24 -8.42
CA THR A 413 10.96 1.80 -7.07
C THR A 413 10.45 3.22 -7.05
N GLY A 414 9.78 3.62 -5.97
CA GLY A 414 9.35 4.99 -5.69
C GLY A 414 9.78 5.40 -4.29
N GLU A 415 10.57 6.46 -4.15
CA GLU A 415 11.02 6.99 -2.86
C GLU A 415 10.47 8.40 -2.67
N GLY A 416 9.79 8.66 -1.55
CA GLY A 416 9.36 10.00 -1.18
C GLY A 416 10.52 10.82 -0.62
N ALA A 417 10.56 12.12 -0.92
CA ALA A 417 11.62 13.01 -0.44
C ALA A 417 11.09 14.23 0.32
N ALA A 418 10.21 15.03 -0.27
CA ALA A 418 9.73 16.27 0.34
C ALA A 418 8.26 16.56 -0.01
N VAL A 419 7.63 17.40 0.82
CA VAL A 419 6.26 17.87 0.67
C VAL A 419 6.17 19.36 0.94
N SER A 420 5.32 20.07 0.20
CA SER A 420 5.02 21.49 0.37
C SER A 420 3.53 21.75 0.16
N ILE A 421 2.99 22.79 0.77
CA ILE A 421 1.62 23.27 0.54
C ILE A 421 1.70 24.48 -0.38
N ALA A 422 0.96 24.44 -1.47
CA ALA A 422 0.83 25.57 -2.38
C ALA A 422 -0.17 26.61 -1.84
N PRO A 423 -0.12 27.89 -2.29
CA PRO A 423 -1.02 28.94 -1.80
C PRO A 423 -2.51 28.66 -1.97
N ASP A 424 -2.89 27.80 -2.90
CA ASP A 424 -4.29 27.35 -3.10
C ASP A 424 -4.69 26.16 -2.21
N GLY A 425 -3.84 25.78 -1.25
CA GLY A 425 -4.07 24.64 -0.35
C GLY A 425 -3.82 23.27 -0.99
N SER A 426 -3.31 23.21 -2.22
CA SER A 426 -2.92 21.92 -2.82
C SER A 426 -1.57 21.43 -2.29
N ILE A 427 -1.39 20.12 -2.30
CA ILE A 427 -0.23 19.45 -1.72
C ILE A 427 0.70 19.04 -2.86
N ILE A 428 1.93 19.49 -2.79
CA ILE A 428 2.98 19.17 -3.76
C ILE A 428 3.95 18.18 -3.10
N VAL A 429 4.15 17.05 -3.73
CA VAL A 429 5.13 16.05 -3.27
C VAL A 429 6.20 15.83 -4.33
N THR A 430 7.41 15.54 -3.88
CA THR A 430 8.49 15.12 -4.75
C THR A 430 9.17 13.88 -4.23
N GLY A 431 9.77 13.15 -5.14
CA GLY A 431 10.48 11.92 -4.85
C GLY A 431 11.31 11.44 -6.02
N THR A 432 11.81 10.23 -5.92
CA THR A 432 12.59 9.55 -6.97
C THR A 432 11.83 8.31 -7.40
N VAL A 433 11.72 8.08 -8.70
CA VAL A 433 11.04 6.91 -9.27
C VAL A 433 11.92 6.22 -10.30
N SER A 434 11.75 4.90 -10.44
CA SER A 434 12.36 4.11 -11.51
C SER A 434 11.29 3.33 -12.28
N GLY A 435 11.65 2.78 -13.45
CA GLY A 435 10.74 1.99 -14.27
C GLY A 435 9.75 2.82 -15.09
N ALA A 436 8.69 2.19 -15.58
CA ALA A 436 7.70 2.78 -16.48
C ALA A 436 6.71 3.70 -15.75
N PHE A 437 7.11 4.89 -15.34
CA PHE A 437 6.22 5.90 -14.80
C PHE A 437 5.76 6.85 -15.91
N SER A 438 4.45 7.14 -16.00
CA SER A 438 3.85 8.06 -16.99
C SER A 438 4.16 7.68 -18.46
N GLY A 439 4.29 6.37 -18.78
CA GLY A 439 4.52 5.89 -20.14
C GLY A 439 5.99 5.90 -20.59
N GLY A 440 6.92 6.21 -19.70
CA GLY A 440 8.36 5.98 -19.95
C GLY A 440 8.73 4.52 -19.69
N ASP A 441 9.68 4.04 -20.45
CA ASP A 441 10.23 2.69 -20.33
C ASP A 441 11.75 2.83 -20.27
N ASP A 442 12.26 3.33 -19.14
CA ASP A 442 13.69 3.33 -18.90
C ASP A 442 14.03 2.69 -17.54
N SER A 443 15.22 2.18 -17.42
CA SER A 443 15.76 1.55 -16.22
C SER A 443 16.46 2.54 -15.29
N GLN A 444 16.40 3.84 -15.60
CA GLN A 444 17.04 4.91 -14.86
C GLN A 444 16.09 5.44 -13.80
N THR A 445 16.62 6.15 -12.81
CA THR A 445 15.82 6.86 -11.83
C THR A 445 15.55 8.28 -12.29
N ASP A 446 14.31 8.74 -12.11
CA ASP A 446 13.84 10.08 -12.47
C ASP A 446 13.36 10.83 -11.23
N MET A 447 13.44 12.16 -11.22
CA MET A 447 12.74 12.97 -10.23
C MET A 447 11.24 12.95 -10.52
N LEU A 448 10.42 12.73 -9.50
CA LEU A 448 8.96 12.82 -9.56
C LEU A 448 8.48 14.11 -8.89
N VAL A 449 7.50 14.78 -9.49
CA VAL A 449 6.66 15.76 -8.82
C VAL A 449 5.20 15.43 -9.05
N ALA A 450 4.40 15.43 -7.97
CA ALA A 450 2.96 15.20 -8.05
C ALA A 450 2.21 16.25 -7.22
N ARG A 451 1.01 16.59 -7.68
CA ARG A 451 0.14 17.55 -7.01
C ARG A 451 -1.19 16.90 -6.66
N PHE A 452 -1.64 17.14 -5.43
CA PHE A 452 -2.89 16.65 -4.90
C PHE A 452 -3.74 17.80 -4.38
N THR A 453 -5.06 17.69 -4.48
CA THR A 453 -5.96 18.54 -3.70
C THR A 453 -5.89 18.18 -2.22
N SER A 454 -6.33 19.06 -1.32
CA SER A 454 -6.44 18.75 0.12
C SER A 454 -7.37 17.55 0.40
N GLY A 455 -8.30 17.23 -0.53
CA GLY A 455 -9.16 16.04 -0.49
C GLY A 455 -8.53 14.74 -1.03
N GLY A 456 -7.25 14.76 -1.47
CA GLY A 456 -6.52 13.59 -1.92
C GLY A 456 -6.64 13.29 -3.42
N ALA A 457 -7.34 14.11 -4.22
CA ALA A 457 -7.38 13.89 -5.67
C ALA A 457 -6.06 14.33 -6.31
N GLN A 458 -5.41 13.41 -7.04
CA GLN A 458 -4.21 13.74 -7.81
C GLN A 458 -4.59 14.58 -9.03
N THR A 459 -3.98 15.77 -9.17
CA THR A 459 -4.21 16.64 -10.33
C THR A 459 -3.21 16.40 -11.44
N PHE A 460 -1.96 16.12 -11.11
CA PHE A 460 -0.95 15.63 -12.03
C PHE A 460 0.13 14.82 -11.29
N ALA A 461 0.91 14.04 -12.05
CA ALA A 461 2.18 13.49 -11.64
C ALA A 461 3.12 13.50 -12.86
N THR A 462 4.28 14.12 -12.72
CA THR A 462 5.25 14.31 -13.80
C THR A 462 6.60 13.75 -13.39
N ALA A 463 7.15 12.84 -14.20
CA ALA A 463 8.55 12.45 -14.11
C ALA A 463 9.41 13.48 -14.84
N ILE A 464 10.39 14.03 -14.14
CA ILE A 464 11.36 15.00 -14.65
C ILE A 464 12.59 14.20 -15.08
N ARG A 465 12.74 14.02 -16.38
CA ARG A 465 13.75 13.16 -16.98
C ARG A 465 14.90 13.94 -17.55
N ALA A 466 16.09 13.39 -17.42
CA ALA A 466 17.31 13.82 -18.12
C ALA A 466 18.10 12.58 -18.58
N ILE A 467 19.37 12.78 -18.96
CA ILE A 467 20.28 11.66 -19.29
C ILE A 467 20.94 11.20 -17.99
N GLY A 468 20.72 9.95 -17.60
CA GLY A 468 21.31 9.36 -16.40
C GLY A 468 20.30 9.17 -15.27
N ASN A 469 20.77 9.01 -14.05
CA ASN A 469 19.94 8.87 -12.87
C ASN A 469 19.77 10.23 -12.19
N GLU A 470 18.53 10.61 -11.94
CA GLU A 470 18.17 11.76 -11.14
C GLU A 470 17.53 11.32 -9.81
N SER A 471 17.73 12.13 -8.77
CA SER A 471 17.04 11.96 -7.49
C SER A 471 16.54 13.30 -6.97
N ALA A 472 15.27 13.34 -6.56
CA ALA A 472 14.70 14.55 -5.94
C ALA A 472 14.97 14.56 -4.44
N THR A 473 15.17 15.76 -3.88
CA THR A 473 15.45 15.97 -2.46
C THR A 473 14.54 17.04 -1.85
N ALA A 474 14.10 18.03 -2.62
CA ALA A 474 13.37 19.19 -2.10
C ALA A 474 12.31 19.71 -3.08
N VAL A 475 11.26 20.32 -2.53
CA VAL A 475 10.21 21.00 -3.29
C VAL A 475 9.75 22.25 -2.55
N ALA A 476 9.47 23.32 -3.31
CA ALA A 476 8.85 24.54 -2.81
C ALA A 476 7.79 25.03 -3.80
N ALA A 477 6.76 25.74 -3.30
CA ALA A 477 5.70 26.33 -4.10
C ALA A 477 5.73 27.86 -3.96
N GLY A 478 5.81 28.56 -5.09
CA GLY A 478 5.76 30.03 -5.15
C GLY A 478 4.34 30.58 -5.01
N ALA A 479 4.22 31.84 -4.59
CA ALA A 479 2.93 32.53 -4.43
C ALA A 479 2.18 32.69 -5.78
N ASP A 480 2.89 32.67 -6.90
CA ASP A 480 2.37 32.72 -8.26
C ASP A 480 1.88 31.36 -8.79
N GLY A 481 2.01 30.30 -7.97
CA GLY A 481 1.70 28.93 -8.34
C GLY A 481 2.83 28.20 -9.06
N SER A 482 4.00 28.80 -9.24
CA SER A 482 5.20 28.12 -9.74
C SER A 482 5.67 27.06 -8.74
N LEU A 483 6.16 25.93 -9.24
CA LEU A 483 6.70 24.85 -8.44
C LEU A 483 8.20 24.72 -8.71
N TYR A 484 8.98 24.57 -7.65
CA TYR A 484 10.42 24.38 -7.73
C TYR A 484 10.76 23.01 -7.15
N VAL A 485 11.41 22.17 -7.96
CA VAL A 485 11.87 20.83 -7.56
C VAL A 485 13.38 20.80 -7.68
N ALA A 486 14.04 20.33 -6.65
CA ALA A 486 15.49 20.21 -6.66
C ALA A 486 15.97 18.82 -6.28
N GLY A 487 17.19 18.53 -6.71
CA GLY A 487 17.81 17.28 -6.44
C GLY A 487 19.21 17.16 -7.03
N ARG A 488 19.56 15.96 -7.44
CA ARG A 488 20.87 15.62 -8.00
C ARG A 488 20.70 14.83 -9.29
N ALA A 489 21.55 15.12 -10.28
CA ALA A 489 21.72 14.30 -11.49
C ALA A 489 23.05 13.55 -11.41
N SER A 490 23.14 12.37 -12.02
CA SER A 490 24.34 11.54 -12.04
C SER A 490 25.35 11.96 -13.12
N THR A 491 24.97 12.86 -14.02
CA THR A 491 25.86 13.43 -15.04
C THR A 491 26.91 14.35 -14.42
N GLY A 492 28.06 14.54 -15.05
CA GLY A 492 29.09 15.49 -14.61
C GLY A 492 29.81 15.16 -13.29
N GLY A 493 29.62 13.97 -12.73
CA GLY A 493 30.13 13.63 -11.38
C GLY A 493 29.10 13.74 -10.29
N GLY A 494 27.87 14.09 -10.64
CA GLY A 494 26.73 14.27 -9.76
C GLY A 494 26.44 15.74 -9.47
N ASP A 495 25.74 16.40 -10.39
CA ASP A 495 25.45 17.83 -10.35
C ASP A 495 24.15 18.13 -9.62
N ALA A 496 24.05 19.30 -8.98
CA ALA A 496 22.81 19.79 -8.41
C ALA A 496 21.89 20.34 -9.50
N VAL A 497 20.60 20.01 -9.43
CA VAL A 497 19.60 20.42 -10.42
C VAL A 497 18.41 21.08 -9.72
N ILE A 498 17.95 22.22 -10.28
CA ILE A 498 16.68 22.87 -9.95
C ILE A 498 15.81 22.93 -11.19
N VAL A 499 14.55 22.59 -11.07
CA VAL A 499 13.56 22.64 -12.14
C VAL A 499 12.39 23.48 -11.69
N ARG A 500 12.02 24.51 -12.49
CA ARG A 500 10.79 25.27 -12.31
C ARG A 500 9.70 24.73 -13.22
N LEU A 501 8.53 24.48 -12.64
CA LEU A 501 7.34 24.05 -13.35
C LEU A 501 6.22 25.08 -13.12
N ASP A 502 5.25 25.10 -14.04
CA ASP A 502 4.01 25.85 -13.81
C ASP A 502 3.03 25.05 -12.92
N ALA A 503 1.93 25.69 -12.58
CA ALA A 503 0.87 25.09 -11.73
C ALA A 503 0.25 23.81 -12.31
N ALA A 504 0.41 23.56 -13.62
CA ALA A 504 -0.06 22.35 -14.29
C ALA A 504 1.01 21.24 -14.36
N GLY A 505 2.19 21.47 -13.78
CA GLY A 505 3.28 20.48 -13.77
C GLY A 505 4.12 20.45 -15.06
N LYS A 506 4.03 21.48 -15.90
CA LYS A 506 4.84 21.59 -17.11
C LYS A 506 6.16 22.31 -16.79
N ILE A 507 7.26 21.71 -17.20
CA ILE A 507 8.61 22.27 -17.03
C ILE A 507 8.74 23.59 -17.82
N GLN A 508 9.17 24.66 -17.13
CA GLN A 508 9.41 25.99 -17.67
C GLN A 508 10.91 26.27 -17.80
N GLU A 509 11.69 25.91 -16.81
CA GLU A 509 13.12 26.19 -16.75
C GLU A 509 13.88 25.11 -15.97
N ARG A 510 15.15 24.90 -16.32
CA ARG A 510 16.06 24.01 -15.60
C ARG A 510 17.41 24.73 -15.40
N ARG A 511 17.95 24.61 -14.20
CA ARG A 511 19.30 25.06 -13.84
C ARG A 511 20.10 23.89 -13.31
N THR A 512 21.32 23.73 -13.80
CA THR A 512 22.33 22.84 -13.22
C THR A 512 23.37 23.68 -12.50
N ILE A 513 23.77 23.27 -11.29
CA ILE A 513 24.88 23.82 -10.55
C ILE A 513 25.96 22.76 -10.53
N ASP A 514 27.11 23.08 -11.15
CA ASP A 514 28.27 22.20 -11.31
C ASP A 514 29.51 22.94 -10.82
N SER A 515 30.09 22.45 -9.74
CA SER A 515 31.36 22.95 -9.17
C SER A 515 32.59 22.17 -9.65
N GLY A 516 32.41 21.19 -10.52
CA GLY A 516 33.44 20.24 -10.94
C GLY A 516 33.65 19.11 -9.92
N ALA A 517 32.80 19.01 -8.89
CA ALA A 517 32.80 17.96 -7.88
C ALA A 517 31.37 17.43 -7.68
N ALA A 518 31.15 16.57 -6.67
CA ALA A 518 29.80 16.14 -6.37
C ALA A 518 28.98 17.26 -5.71
N ASP A 519 27.90 17.67 -6.38
CA ASP A 519 27.00 18.72 -5.95
C ASP A 519 25.61 18.19 -5.60
N GLY A 520 24.81 18.97 -4.88
CA GLY A 520 23.45 18.60 -4.52
C GLY A 520 22.70 19.75 -3.86
N ILE A 521 21.39 19.64 -3.84
CA ILE A 521 20.51 20.55 -3.09
C ILE A 521 19.78 19.74 -2.03
N SER A 522 19.87 20.12 -0.78
CA SER A 522 19.26 19.42 0.35
C SER A 522 17.90 19.99 0.76
N ALA A 523 17.64 21.27 0.53
CA ALA A 523 16.37 21.91 0.87
C ALA A 523 16.08 23.12 -0.04
N LEU A 524 14.79 23.40 -0.23
CA LEU A 524 14.25 24.60 -0.89
C LEU A 524 13.25 25.29 0.03
N ALA A 525 13.19 26.62 -0.03
CA ALA A 525 12.13 27.42 0.59
C ALA A 525 11.84 28.65 -0.29
N ILE A 526 10.69 29.29 -0.07
CA ILE A 526 10.41 30.63 -0.61
C ILE A 526 10.56 31.61 0.53
N ASP A 527 11.32 32.70 0.30
CA ASP A 527 11.49 33.76 1.30
C ASP A 527 10.30 34.75 1.32
N ALA A 528 10.27 35.61 2.32
CA ALA A 528 9.19 36.60 2.49
C ALA A 528 9.06 37.57 1.30
N SER A 529 10.10 37.72 0.46
CA SER A 529 10.06 38.51 -0.78
C SER A 529 9.63 37.71 -2.01
N GLY A 530 9.29 36.46 -1.84
CA GLY A 530 8.88 35.52 -2.92
C GLY A 530 10.03 34.96 -3.73
N GLN A 531 11.28 35.09 -3.26
CA GLN A 531 12.45 34.53 -3.94
C GLN A 531 12.74 33.11 -3.50
N LEU A 532 13.39 32.35 -4.37
CA LEU A 532 13.75 30.96 -4.08
C LEU A 532 15.03 30.89 -3.23
N LEU A 533 14.96 30.24 -2.10
CA LEU A 533 16.12 29.85 -1.30
C LEU A 533 16.49 28.41 -1.60
N ALA A 534 17.76 28.16 -1.92
CA ALA A 534 18.30 26.83 -2.17
C ALA A 534 19.51 26.58 -1.26
N LEU A 535 19.44 25.48 -0.51
CA LEU A 535 20.54 25.01 0.31
C LEU A 535 21.40 24.07 -0.53
N THR A 536 22.49 24.62 -1.09
CA THR A 536 23.38 23.93 -2.01
C THR A 536 24.58 23.35 -1.29
N ARG A 537 24.99 22.17 -1.72
CA ARG A 537 26.31 21.60 -1.44
C ARG A 537 27.10 21.59 -2.75
N GLU A 538 28.26 22.21 -2.76
CA GLU A 538 29.14 22.39 -3.90
C GLU A 538 30.51 21.81 -3.55
N GLY A 539 30.72 20.56 -3.94
CA GLY A 539 31.86 19.76 -3.47
C GLY A 539 31.84 19.60 -1.96
N ALA A 540 32.81 20.16 -1.26
CA ALA A 540 32.91 20.12 0.21
C ALA A 540 32.19 21.27 0.91
N ASN A 541 31.80 22.34 0.20
CA ASN A 541 31.22 23.55 0.79
C ASN A 541 29.69 23.56 0.69
N THR A 542 29.06 24.07 1.72
CA THR A 542 27.60 24.28 1.76
C THR A 542 27.31 25.76 1.76
N ALA A 543 26.31 26.18 0.98
CA ALA A 543 25.87 27.58 0.92
C ALA A 543 24.35 27.65 0.86
N LEU A 544 23.78 28.71 1.44
CA LEU A 544 22.41 29.14 1.19
C LEU A 544 22.45 30.18 0.05
N ARG A 545 21.78 29.87 -1.06
CA ARG A 545 21.63 30.74 -2.22
C ARG A 545 20.23 31.34 -2.26
N ARG A 546 20.14 32.63 -2.58
CA ARG A 546 18.88 33.28 -2.99
C ARG A 546 18.89 33.41 -4.49
N ILE A 547 17.90 32.82 -5.14
CA ILE A 547 17.77 32.73 -6.59
C ILE A 547 16.49 33.47 -7.00
N ASP A 548 16.54 34.21 -8.11
CA ASP A 548 15.37 34.88 -8.66
C ASP A 548 14.30 33.83 -9.04
N SER A 549 13.13 33.94 -8.41
CA SER A 549 12.01 33.03 -8.67
C SER A 549 11.48 33.08 -10.10
N GLY A 550 11.68 34.22 -10.80
CA GLY A 550 11.33 34.40 -12.22
C GLY A 550 12.38 33.86 -13.19
N SER A 551 13.66 33.72 -12.74
CA SER A 551 14.78 33.26 -13.59
C SER A 551 15.78 32.45 -12.76
N LEU A 552 15.76 31.15 -12.88
CA LEU A 552 16.67 30.28 -12.11
C LEU A 552 18.15 30.52 -12.39
N SER A 553 18.50 31.19 -13.50
CA SER A 553 19.88 31.50 -13.86
C SER A 553 20.48 32.69 -13.05
N THR A 554 19.65 33.44 -12.31
CA THR A 554 20.04 34.69 -11.60
C THR A 554 20.17 34.42 -10.11
N ASP A 555 21.40 34.52 -9.57
CA ASP A 555 21.64 34.56 -8.12
C ASP A 555 21.52 35.99 -7.58
N LEU A 556 20.70 36.19 -6.55
CA LEU A 556 20.47 37.44 -5.87
C LEU A 556 21.39 37.63 -4.65
N GLY A 557 22.00 36.55 -4.18
CA GLY A 557 22.94 36.54 -3.06
C GLY A 557 23.20 35.13 -2.53
N SER A 558 24.25 35.02 -1.69
CA SER A 558 24.56 33.74 -1.04
C SER A 558 25.26 33.94 0.30
N VAL A 559 25.05 32.96 1.21
CA VAL A 559 25.76 32.87 2.50
C VAL A 559 26.48 31.53 2.54
N SER A 560 27.82 31.57 2.66
CA SER A 560 28.61 30.35 2.81
C SER A 560 28.55 29.87 4.27
N LEU A 561 28.18 28.59 4.45
CA LEU A 561 28.15 27.94 5.77
C LEU A 561 29.44 27.13 6.06
N GLY A 562 30.30 26.94 5.06
CA GLY A 562 31.52 26.13 5.17
C GLY A 562 31.27 24.66 4.88
N ALA A 563 32.17 23.80 5.40
CA ALA A 563 32.12 22.34 5.14
C ALA A 563 31.17 21.65 6.13
N VAL A 564 29.87 21.84 5.95
CA VAL A 564 28.81 21.34 6.85
C VAL A 564 27.78 20.49 6.08
N ASP A 565 27.10 19.60 6.79
CA ASP A 565 26.00 18.80 6.27
C ASP A 565 24.66 19.47 6.65
N ALA A 566 24.29 20.55 5.92
CA ALA A 566 23.04 21.25 6.13
C ALA A 566 21.87 20.55 5.41
N ARG A 567 20.71 20.44 6.06
CA ARG A 567 19.61 19.55 5.66
C ARG A 567 18.23 20.19 5.57
N ALA A 568 18.01 21.27 6.29
CA ALA A 568 16.69 21.90 6.38
C ALA A 568 16.78 23.40 6.37
N ILE A 569 15.74 24.04 5.81
CA ILE A 569 15.52 25.49 5.84
C ILE A 569 14.14 25.76 6.42
N ALA A 570 14.02 26.79 7.24
CA ALA A 570 12.75 27.40 7.61
C ALA A 570 12.84 28.91 7.42
N VAL A 571 11.73 29.54 7.10
CA VAL A 571 11.59 31.00 6.97
C VAL A 571 10.49 31.45 7.91
N SER A 572 10.74 32.46 8.71
CA SER A 572 9.74 33.09 9.58
C SER A 572 8.91 34.14 8.83
N ASP A 573 7.78 34.56 9.41
CA ASP A 573 6.89 35.55 8.84
C ASP A 573 7.56 36.95 8.65
N ASP A 574 8.55 37.27 9.49
CA ASP A 574 9.37 38.46 9.38
C ASP A 574 10.58 38.31 8.43
N GLY A 575 10.69 37.17 7.75
CA GLY A 575 11.67 36.86 6.71
C GLY A 575 13.02 36.37 7.24
N GLN A 576 13.18 36.11 8.53
CA GLN A 576 14.40 35.47 9.04
C GLN A 576 14.50 34.04 8.56
N ILE A 577 15.72 33.58 8.32
CA ILE A 577 15.98 32.26 7.76
C ILE A 577 16.73 31.41 8.81
N ALA A 578 16.32 30.20 8.98
CA ALA A 578 17.03 29.21 9.77
C ALA A 578 17.49 28.04 8.88
N VAL A 579 18.76 27.67 9.02
CA VAL A 579 19.33 26.49 8.35
C VAL A 579 19.81 25.51 9.42
N ALA A 580 19.36 24.27 9.36
CA ALA A 580 19.74 23.23 10.32
C ALA A 580 20.45 22.06 9.64
N GLY A 581 21.31 21.36 10.41
CA GLY A 581 22.10 20.24 9.91
C GLY A 581 23.06 19.66 10.95
N ALA A 582 24.18 19.12 10.49
CA ALA A 582 25.21 18.53 11.34
C ALA A 582 26.61 18.95 10.90
N THR A 583 27.52 19.10 11.85
CA THR A 583 28.91 19.53 11.56
C THR A 583 29.90 18.97 12.57
N ALA A 584 31.11 18.69 12.11
CA ALA A 584 32.26 18.37 12.96
C ALA A 584 33.23 19.59 13.09
N THR A 585 32.90 20.71 12.43
CA THR A 585 33.70 21.95 12.44
C THR A 585 32.77 23.13 12.59
N ALA A 586 33.31 24.26 13.11
CA ALA A 586 32.49 25.47 13.28
C ALA A 586 31.89 25.93 11.93
N VAL A 587 30.60 26.29 11.96
CA VAL A 587 29.89 26.93 10.83
C VAL A 587 30.45 28.31 10.61
N ASN A 588 30.53 28.80 9.38
CA ASN A 588 30.98 30.16 9.11
C ASN A 588 30.02 31.21 9.75
N GLY A 589 30.57 32.27 10.33
CA GLY A 589 29.80 33.34 10.96
C GLY A 589 29.92 33.36 12.48
N ALA A 590 29.05 34.10 13.16
CA ALA A 590 29.05 34.23 14.61
C ALA A 590 28.55 32.92 15.26
N GLN A 591 29.05 32.66 16.46
CA GLN A 591 28.68 31.47 17.26
C GLN A 591 27.93 31.94 18.52
N ALA A 592 26.72 31.43 18.75
CA ALA A 592 25.95 31.76 19.96
C ALA A 592 26.42 30.93 21.17
N ASN A 593 26.93 29.69 20.92
CA ASN A 593 27.54 28.81 21.91
C ASN A 593 28.66 28.01 21.26
N GLY A 594 29.39 27.21 22.06
CA GLY A 594 30.45 26.32 21.58
C GLY A 594 29.91 24.96 21.13
N MET A 595 30.72 24.25 20.35
CA MET A 595 30.49 22.86 19.99
C MET A 595 30.75 21.94 21.21
N GLY A 596 30.06 20.81 21.28
CA GLY A 596 30.22 19.78 22.30
C GLY A 596 31.40 18.86 22.01
N GLY A 597 31.20 17.78 21.34
CA GLY A 597 32.22 16.81 20.92
C GLY A 597 31.75 16.12 19.63
N GLY A 598 32.49 15.20 19.07
CA GLY A 598 31.99 14.47 17.88
C GLY A 598 31.50 15.37 16.75
N ARG A 599 30.34 15.03 16.24
CA ARG A 599 29.58 15.82 15.25
C ARG A 599 28.37 16.41 15.97
N ASP A 600 28.20 17.72 15.96
CA ASP A 600 27.07 18.41 16.57
C ASP A 600 25.97 18.72 15.59
N ALA A 601 24.73 18.64 16.03
CA ALA A 601 23.62 19.29 15.35
C ALA A 601 23.78 20.82 15.47
N PHE A 602 23.43 21.55 14.41
CA PHE A 602 23.49 23.00 14.42
C PHE A 602 22.22 23.63 13.84
N VAL A 603 21.94 24.85 14.23
CA VAL A 603 21.03 25.77 13.54
C VAL A 603 21.68 27.14 13.38
N THR A 604 21.74 27.62 12.14
CA THR A 604 22.22 28.95 11.80
C THR A 604 21.04 29.85 11.50
N ARG A 605 20.90 30.92 12.28
CA ARG A 605 19.94 32.01 12.05
C ARG A 605 20.58 33.04 11.12
N ILE A 606 19.91 33.37 10.04
CA ILE A 606 20.39 34.26 8.99
C ILE A 606 19.38 35.38 8.81
N ALA A 607 19.86 36.65 8.84
CA ALA A 607 18.99 37.80 8.59
C ALA A 607 18.35 37.73 7.19
N ALA A 608 17.16 38.31 7.04
CA ALA A 608 16.42 38.31 5.78
C ALA A 608 17.23 38.91 4.59
N ASP A 609 18.11 39.88 4.84
CA ASP A 609 18.97 40.55 3.85
C ASP A 609 20.37 39.90 3.71
N PHE A 610 20.63 38.76 4.38
CA PHE A 610 21.92 38.10 4.45
C PHE A 610 23.03 38.89 5.15
N SER A 611 22.71 39.99 5.87
CA SER A 611 23.69 40.86 6.54
C SER A 611 24.36 40.20 7.74
N SER A 612 23.74 39.22 8.35
CA SER A 612 24.27 38.53 9.52
C SER A 612 23.88 37.07 9.56
N ALA A 613 24.75 36.22 10.14
CA ALA A 613 24.53 34.83 10.43
C ALA A 613 25.08 34.45 11.81
N SER A 614 24.30 33.71 12.60
CA SER A 614 24.71 33.26 13.95
C SER A 614 24.25 31.81 14.17
N THR A 615 25.17 30.96 14.61
CA THR A 615 24.98 29.54 14.76
C THR A 615 24.88 29.14 16.23
N SER A 616 23.91 28.29 16.53
CA SER A 616 23.75 27.57 17.79
C SER A 616 23.99 26.08 17.57
N TYR A 617 24.75 25.45 18.46
CA TYR A 617 25.01 24.02 18.43
C TYR A 617 24.16 23.32 19.47
N ILE A 618 23.69 22.13 19.11
CA ILE A 618 23.02 21.18 19.99
C ILE A 618 23.89 19.92 19.97
N GLY A 619 24.70 19.73 20.98
CA GLY A 619 25.69 18.66 20.98
C GLY A 619 26.05 18.22 22.38
N ALA A 620 26.51 16.98 22.48
CA ALA A 620 27.10 16.33 23.64
C ALA A 620 28.50 15.78 23.26
N ALA A 621 28.93 14.71 23.91
CA ALA A 621 30.22 14.09 23.60
C ALA A 621 30.21 13.21 22.34
N ASP A 622 29.04 12.77 21.93
CA ASP A 622 28.81 11.84 20.81
C ASP A 622 28.34 12.60 19.54
N ASP A 623 27.77 11.89 18.58
CA ASP A 623 27.29 12.46 17.31
C ASP A 623 25.81 12.84 17.39
N GLU A 624 25.51 14.09 17.07
CA GLU A 624 24.18 14.65 16.88
C GLU A 624 23.98 15.17 15.46
N ARG A 625 22.74 15.17 15.02
CA ARG A 625 22.36 15.74 13.72
C ARG A 625 20.94 16.28 13.73
N ALA A 626 20.76 17.50 13.28
CA ALA A 626 19.46 18.06 13.01
C ALA A 626 18.95 17.55 11.64
N ASP A 627 17.70 17.11 11.60
CA ASP A 627 17.03 16.60 10.41
C ASP A 627 15.98 17.59 9.87
N SER A 628 15.50 18.52 10.70
CA SER A 628 14.47 19.51 10.36
C SER A 628 14.50 20.71 11.30
N VAL A 629 13.86 21.80 10.89
CA VAL A 629 13.69 23.02 11.68
C VAL A 629 12.35 23.67 11.33
N ALA A 630 11.68 24.27 12.32
CA ALA A 630 10.46 25.06 12.16
C ALA A 630 10.48 26.30 13.05
N TYR A 631 9.87 27.39 12.56
CA TYR A 631 9.54 28.57 13.34
C TYR A 631 8.15 28.45 13.93
N MET A 632 7.99 28.83 15.20
CA MET A 632 6.70 28.90 15.86
C MET A 632 6.83 29.72 17.15
N ASP A 633 5.87 30.60 17.47
CA ASP A 633 5.81 31.39 18.72
C ASP A 633 7.11 32.12 19.10
N GLY A 634 7.80 32.71 18.14
CA GLY A 634 9.04 33.43 18.38
C GLY A 634 10.21 32.55 18.83
N ALA A 635 10.15 31.26 18.58
CA ALA A 635 11.22 30.28 18.82
C ALA A 635 11.50 29.43 17.57
N LEU A 636 12.64 28.78 17.57
CA LEU A 636 13.01 27.74 16.61
C LEU A 636 12.90 26.39 17.30
N TYR A 637 12.30 25.44 16.60
CA TYR A 637 12.21 24.04 16.99
C TYR A 637 13.01 23.20 16.02
N VAL A 638 13.99 22.47 16.54
CA VAL A 638 14.91 21.62 15.77
C VAL A 638 14.66 20.17 16.08
N GLY A 639 14.21 19.40 15.09
CA GLY A 639 14.09 17.94 15.20
C GLY A 639 15.37 17.24 14.72
N GLY A 640 15.82 16.24 15.46
CA GLY A 640 17.07 15.56 15.14
C GLY A 640 17.28 14.25 15.86
N ARG A 641 18.48 13.72 15.72
CA ARG A 641 18.89 12.42 16.29
C ARG A 641 20.24 12.53 16.99
N THR A 642 20.40 11.74 18.06
CA THR A 642 21.63 11.66 18.83
C THR A 642 22.07 10.22 19.06
N ASN A 643 23.38 9.99 19.03
CA ASN A 643 24.02 8.76 19.49
C ASN A 643 24.40 8.85 20.97
N GLY A 644 24.24 10.02 21.60
CA GLY A 644 24.62 10.33 22.96
C GLY A 644 23.45 10.62 23.91
N ALA A 645 23.75 11.23 25.04
CA ALA A 645 22.82 11.74 26.03
C ALA A 645 22.84 13.26 25.98
N LEU A 646 21.84 13.86 25.28
CA LEU A 646 21.63 15.31 25.28
C LEU A 646 20.90 15.74 26.55
N GLU A 647 19.91 14.94 26.95
CA GLU A 647 19.19 15.11 28.20
C GLU A 647 18.81 13.75 28.77
N GLY A 648 19.24 13.48 30.01
CA GLY A 648 18.99 12.22 30.69
C GLY A 648 19.88 11.06 30.19
N VAL A 649 19.30 9.90 29.94
CA VAL A 649 20.00 8.68 29.55
C VAL A 649 19.55 8.24 28.17
N ARG A 650 20.51 7.92 27.29
CA ARG A 650 20.21 7.32 25.99
C ARG A 650 19.42 6.01 26.16
N SER A 651 18.31 5.89 25.46
CA SER A 651 17.42 4.73 25.53
C SER A 651 17.65 3.73 24.42
N GLY A 652 17.87 4.19 23.19
CA GLY A 652 18.08 3.36 21.99
C GLY A 652 19.53 3.28 21.52
N THR A 653 19.75 2.74 20.34
CA THR A 653 21.06 2.81 19.65
C THR A 653 21.27 4.24 19.12
N VAL A 654 20.21 4.85 18.60
CA VAL A 654 20.10 6.25 18.21
C VAL A 654 18.75 6.73 18.73
N ASP A 655 18.73 7.83 19.47
CA ASP A 655 17.53 8.46 19.99
C ASP A 655 17.10 9.65 19.13
N ALA A 656 15.81 9.92 19.11
CA ALA A 656 15.23 11.15 18.58
C ALA A 656 15.35 12.28 19.60
N PHE A 657 15.45 13.52 19.13
CA PHE A 657 15.30 14.70 19.98
C PHE A 657 14.55 15.84 19.28
N VAL A 658 13.98 16.74 20.09
CA VAL A 658 13.55 18.07 19.70
C VAL A 658 14.20 19.08 20.64
N ALA A 659 14.76 20.14 20.08
CA ALA A 659 15.33 21.24 20.84
C ALA A 659 14.61 22.56 20.52
N ARG A 660 14.38 23.40 21.56
CA ARG A 660 13.85 24.75 21.45
C ARG A 660 14.97 25.78 21.58
N ILE A 661 15.05 26.70 20.63
CA ILE A 661 16.10 27.73 20.57
C ILE A 661 15.45 29.10 20.55
N ALA A 662 15.90 29.96 21.41
CA ALA A 662 15.46 31.36 21.50
C ALA A 662 15.90 32.14 20.25
N MET A 663 14.99 32.91 19.67
CA MET A 663 15.25 33.70 18.48
C MET A 663 16.23 34.86 18.75
N ASP A 664 16.15 35.52 19.88
CA ASP A 664 16.95 36.68 20.26
C ASP A 664 18.41 36.36 20.48
N SER A 665 18.67 35.34 21.31
CA SER A 665 20.03 34.99 21.79
C SER A 665 20.65 33.80 21.08
N GLY A 666 19.85 32.93 20.46
CA GLY A 666 20.30 31.64 19.98
C GLY A 666 20.53 30.61 21.09
N ALA A 667 20.13 30.91 22.33
CA ALA A 667 20.32 29.98 23.44
C ALA A 667 19.41 28.77 23.25
N VAL A 668 19.99 27.55 23.43
CA VAL A 668 19.20 26.31 23.57
C VAL A 668 18.49 26.39 24.92
N LYS A 669 17.17 26.44 24.89
CA LYS A 669 16.30 26.66 26.05
C LYS A 669 15.84 25.35 26.68
N ASP A 670 15.57 24.36 25.84
CA ASP A 670 15.03 23.08 26.26
C ASP A 670 15.33 22.01 25.22
N VAL A 671 15.47 20.76 25.63
CA VAL A 671 15.70 19.60 24.77
C VAL A 671 14.88 18.44 25.31
N ALA A 672 14.09 17.80 24.47
CA ALA A 672 13.48 16.52 24.78
C ALA A 672 14.15 15.41 23.94
N GLN A 673 14.54 14.33 24.60
CA GLN A 673 15.14 13.15 23.97
C GLN A 673 14.29 11.92 24.25
N TRP A 674 14.01 11.11 23.23
CA TRP A 674 13.30 9.85 23.39
C TRP A 674 13.81 8.76 22.46
N GLY A 675 13.70 7.53 22.89
CA GLY A 675 14.11 6.35 22.17
C GLY A 675 13.51 5.08 22.76
N LEU A 676 13.87 3.95 22.23
CA LEU A 676 13.49 2.63 22.75
C LEU A 676 14.67 1.67 22.67
N ALA A 677 14.83 0.84 23.71
CA ALA A 677 15.91 -0.14 23.79
C ALA A 677 16.00 -1.00 22.51
N SER A 678 17.23 -1.22 22.05
CA SER A 678 17.53 -2.01 20.84
C SER A 678 16.87 -1.48 19.57
N SER A 679 16.62 -0.17 19.49
CA SER A 679 16.08 0.46 18.28
C SER A 679 16.89 1.67 17.85
N THR A 680 16.74 2.05 16.59
CA THR A 680 17.34 3.23 15.97
C THR A 680 16.24 4.19 15.56
N ALA A 681 16.30 5.45 15.99
CA ALA A 681 15.42 6.50 15.53
C ALA A 681 15.73 6.87 14.07
N GLU A 682 14.68 6.94 13.26
CA GLU A 682 14.74 7.47 11.90
C GLU A 682 14.71 9.01 11.92
N PRO A 683 14.95 9.71 10.80
CA PRO A 683 14.94 11.17 10.76
C PRO A 683 13.70 11.79 11.42
N VAL A 684 13.93 12.80 12.25
CA VAL A 684 12.89 13.54 12.98
C VAL A 684 12.52 14.77 12.17
N LYS A 685 11.27 14.83 11.72
CA LYS A 685 10.72 15.93 10.93
C LYS A 685 9.67 16.67 11.74
N VAL A 686 9.84 17.98 11.89
CA VAL A 686 8.95 18.83 12.67
C VAL A 686 8.17 19.78 11.75
N SER A 687 6.93 20.10 12.13
CA SER A 687 6.07 21.07 11.48
C SER A 687 5.25 21.83 12.51
N ALA A 688 5.23 23.15 12.40
CA ALA A 688 4.39 24.01 13.26
C ALA A 688 2.90 23.77 12.97
N ALA A 689 2.09 23.72 14.01
CA ALA A 689 0.63 23.61 13.97
C ALA A 689 0.02 24.70 14.84
N THR A 690 -0.18 25.87 14.25
CA THR A 690 -0.73 27.04 14.95
C THR A 690 -2.11 26.70 15.53
N GLY A 691 -2.30 26.91 16.84
CA GLY A 691 -3.51 26.55 17.58
C GLY A 691 -3.77 25.03 17.64
N GLY A 692 -2.75 24.19 17.47
CA GLY A 692 -2.88 22.74 17.33
C GLY A 692 -3.06 21.95 18.63
N ALA A 693 -2.80 22.56 19.81
CA ALA A 693 -2.95 21.93 21.11
C ALA A 693 -4.39 22.00 21.59
N THR A 694 -5.30 21.24 20.99
CA THR A 694 -6.73 21.27 21.28
C THR A 694 -7.19 20.09 22.13
N ALA A 695 -8.24 20.30 22.93
CA ALA A 695 -8.94 19.25 23.66
C ALA A 695 -10.01 18.53 22.82
N LEU A 696 -10.06 18.77 21.49
CA LEU A 696 -11.05 18.16 20.59
C LEU A 696 -10.93 16.62 20.54
N GLY A 697 -9.73 16.09 20.78
CA GLY A 697 -9.51 14.64 20.90
C GLY A 697 -10.35 13.99 22.01
N ALA A 698 -10.60 14.70 23.10
CA ALA A 698 -11.48 14.22 24.18
C ALA A 698 -12.95 14.12 23.75
N LEU A 699 -13.35 14.80 22.67
CA LEU A 699 -14.65 14.68 22.02
C LEU A 699 -14.68 13.61 20.90
N GLY A 700 -13.55 12.98 20.62
CA GLY A 700 -13.37 12.11 19.47
C GLY A 700 -13.32 12.87 18.14
N LEU A 701 -13.13 14.18 18.17
CA LEU A 701 -13.07 15.07 17.01
C LEU A 701 -11.62 15.51 16.78
N GLY A 702 -11.26 15.87 15.54
CA GLY A 702 -10.07 16.61 15.21
C GLY A 702 -10.41 18.05 14.87
N ARG A 703 -9.40 18.92 14.91
CA ARG A 703 -9.49 20.29 14.42
C ARG A 703 -9.75 20.28 12.90
N GLY A 704 -10.49 21.27 12.40
CA GLY A 704 -10.77 21.48 11.00
C GLY A 704 -12.09 20.91 10.51
N SER A 705 -12.19 20.57 9.24
CA SER A 705 -13.46 20.22 8.59
C SER A 705 -14.11 18.96 9.19
N LEU A 706 -15.39 19.10 9.55
CA LEU A 706 -16.28 18.01 9.97
C LEU A 706 -16.95 17.29 8.76
N SER A 707 -16.64 17.69 7.56
CA SER A 707 -17.04 17.00 6.35
C SER A 707 -15.80 16.28 5.80
N ARG A 708 -15.78 14.94 5.85
CA ARG A 708 -14.81 14.18 5.06
C ARG A 708 -15.30 14.19 3.61
N PRO A 709 -14.59 14.80 2.67
CA PRO A 709 -14.89 14.61 1.26
C PRO A 709 -14.47 13.20 0.88
N VAL A 710 -15.31 12.20 1.16
CA VAL A 710 -15.14 10.88 0.59
C VAL A 710 -15.51 11.05 -0.88
N SER A 711 -14.50 11.23 -1.72
CA SER A 711 -14.70 11.25 -3.15
C SER A 711 -15.07 9.85 -3.62
N ALA A 712 -16.10 9.73 -4.47
CA ALA A 712 -16.45 8.48 -5.14
C ALA A 712 -15.41 8.05 -6.18
N VAL A 713 -14.50 8.93 -6.53
CA VAL A 713 -13.47 8.71 -7.55
C VAL A 713 -12.45 7.70 -7.03
N LEU A 714 -12.24 6.63 -7.77
CA LEU A 714 -11.38 5.51 -7.33
C LEU A 714 -9.93 5.92 -7.11
N SER A 715 -9.41 6.86 -7.90
CA SER A 715 -8.04 7.37 -7.74
C SER A 715 -7.81 8.13 -6.43
N THR A 716 -8.87 8.56 -5.73
CA THR A 716 -8.74 9.19 -4.41
C THR A 716 -8.72 8.19 -3.26
N GLN A 717 -9.09 6.93 -3.52
CA GLN A 717 -9.21 5.89 -2.50
C GLN A 717 -8.31 4.67 -2.75
N THR A 718 -7.71 4.55 -3.93
CA THR A 718 -6.91 3.39 -4.34
C THR A 718 -5.64 3.84 -5.06
N ALA A 719 -4.75 2.92 -5.38
CA ALA A 719 -3.58 3.19 -6.22
C ALA A 719 -3.89 3.36 -7.72
N LEU A 720 -5.18 3.32 -8.12
CA LEU A 720 -5.60 3.52 -9.52
C LEU A 720 -5.32 4.93 -10.01
N ARG A 721 -4.95 5.02 -11.30
CA ARG A 721 -4.72 6.29 -12.02
C ARG A 721 -5.47 6.32 -13.34
N GLU A 722 -5.68 7.51 -13.88
CA GLU A 722 -6.14 7.68 -15.24
C GLU A 722 -5.19 6.98 -16.22
N GLY A 723 -5.74 6.18 -17.16
CA GLY A 723 -4.98 5.42 -18.14
C GLY A 723 -4.59 4.01 -17.69
N ASP A 724 -4.70 3.66 -16.41
CA ASP A 724 -4.55 2.28 -15.96
C ASP A 724 -5.58 1.38 -16.67
N ARG A 725 -5.19 0.14 -16.96
CA ARG A 725 -6.03 -0.75 -17.76
C ARG A 725 -5.83 -2.22 -17.41
N PHE A 726 -6.83 -3.01 -17.72
CA PHE A 726 -6.78 -4.47 -17.73
C PHE A 726 -7.65 -4.98 -18.89
N SER A 727 -7.66 -6.26 -19.17
CA SER A 727 -8.45 -6.81 -20.27
C SER A 727 -9.43 -7.87 -19.80
N LEU A 728 -10.59 -7.91 -20.48
CA LEU A 728 -11.59 -8.95 -20.34
C LEU A 728 -11.71 -9.75 -21.63
N ARG A 729 -11.90 -11.05 -21.50
CA ARG A 729 -12.25 -11.93 -22.61
C ARG A 729 -13.42 -12.81 -22.20
N VAL A 730 -14.46 -12.88 -23.03
CA VAL A 730 -15.66 -13.67 -22.77
C VAL A 730 -15.64 -14.88 -23.71
N ASP A 731 -15.79 -16.10 -23.16
CA ASP A 731 -15.85 -17.36 -23.90
C ASP A 731 -14.70 -17.56 -24.89
N GLY A 732 -13.47 -17.16 -24.52
CA GLY A 732 -12.30 -17.26 -25.38
C GLY A 732 -12.29 -16.32 -26.58
N GLY A 733 -13.23 -15.36 -26.67
CA GLY A 733 -13.32 -14.35 -27.73
C GLY A 733 -12.17 -13.35 -27.74
N ALA A 734 -12.30 -12.22 -28.44
CA ALA A 734 -11.29 -11.18 -28.47
C ALA A 734 -11.16 -10.48 -27.10
N ALA A 735 -9.92 -10.18 -26.70
CA ALA A 735 -9.66 -9.40 -25.49
C ALA A 735 -10.18 -7.96 -25.67
N ARG A 736 -10.91 -7.46 -24.70
CA ARG A 736 -11.46 -6.10 -24.63
C ARG A 736 -10.78 -5.34 -23.50
N PRO A 737 -10.06 -4.25 -23.79
CA PRO A 737 -9.43 -3.44 -22.75
C PRO A 737 -10.49 -2.64 -21.97
N ILE A 738 -10.29 -2.57 -20.66
CA ILE A 738 -11.01 -1.68 -19.73
C ILE A 738 -9.99 -0.66 -19.24
N THR A 739 -10.20 0.62 -19.54
CA THR A 739 -9.32 1.72 -19.16
C THR A 739 -9.98 2.57 -18.09
N ILE A 740 -9.23 2.94 -17.05
CA ILE A 740 -9.66 3.82 -15.97
C ILE A 740 -9.67 5.26 -16.47
N GLY A 741 -10.78 5.96 -16.29
CA GLY A 741 -10.91 7.38 -16.61
C GLY A 741 -10.53 8.27 -15.42
N LYS A 742 -10.40 9.59 -15.68
CA LYS A 742 -10.02 10.59 -14.66
C LYS A 742 -10.94 10.58 -13.44
N ASP A 743 -12.24 10.57 -13.65
CA ASP A 743 -13.25 10.61 -12.59
C ASP A 743 -13.97 9.25 -12.45
N GLU A 744 -13.22 8.16 -12.56
CA GLU A 744 -13.76 6.81 -12.51
C GLU A 744 -14.31 6.48 -11.14
N THR A 745 -15.57 6.03 -11.11
CA THR A 745 -16.21 5.52 -9.88
C THR A 745 -16.42 4.01 -9.97
N MET A 746 -16.61 3.34 -8.84
CA MET A 746 -16.90 1.89 -8.82
C MET A 746 -18.15 1.55 -9.68
N ALA A 747 -19.17 2.40 -9.65
CA ALA A 747 -20.39 2.21 -10.44
C ALA A 747 -20.15 2.40 -11.94
N ASN A 748 -19.32 3.40 -12.34
CA ASN A 748 -18.98 3.62 -13.74
C ASN A 748 -18.13 2.48 -14.30
N LEU A 749 -17.13 2.04 -13.52
CA LEU A 749 -16.29 0.90 -13.87
C LEU A 749 -17.12 -0.38 -14.04
N ALA A 750 -18.03 -0.66 -13.11
CA ALA A 750 -18.95 -1.80 -13.21
C ALA A 750 -19.80 -1.72 -14.50
N ARG A 751 -20.29 -0.54 -14.85
CA ARG A 751 -21.08 -0.33 -16.10
C ARG A 751 -20.25 -0.55 -17.36
N LYS A 752 -19.00 -0.06 -17.40
CA LYS A 752 -18.06 -0.32 -18.51
C LYS A 752 -17.83 -1.82 -18.72
N ILE A 753 -17.60 -2.53 -17.63
CA ILE A 753 -17.40 -3.98 -17.64
C ILE A 753 -18.67 -4.69 -18.09
N GLN A 754 -19.84 -4.29 -17.57
CA GLN A 754 -21.14 -4.87 -17.96
C GLN A 754 -21.41 -4.77 -19.46
N LEU A 755 -21.02 -3.65 -20.09
CA LEU A 755 -21.14 -3.48 -21.55
C LEU A 755 -20.31 -4.52 -22.33
N VAL A 756 -19.13 -4.89 -21.81
CA VAL A 756 -18.28 -5.92 -22.43
C VAL A 756 -18.85 -7.32 -22.20
N LEU A 757 -19.38 -7.60 -21.01
CA LEU A 757 -19.91 -8.92 -20.65
C LEU A 757 -21.24 -9.24 -21.34
N GLY A 758 -22.06 -8.21 -21.62
CA GLY A 758 -23.39 -8.39 -22.22
C GLY A 758 -24.28 -9.29 -21.34
N ARG A 759 -24.77 -10.40 -21.92
CA ARG A 759 -25.59 -11.40 -21.21
C ARG A 759 -24.79 -12.56 -20.61
N ASN A 760 -23.50 -12.65 -20.92
CA ASN A 760 -22.66 -13.79 -20.54
C ASN A 760 -22.10 -13.65 -19.12
N GLY A 761 -22.28 -12.49 -18.49
CA GLY A 761 -21.87 -12.20 -17.13
C GLY A 761 -22.56 -10.99 -16.55
N THR A 762 -22.32 -10.74 -15.27
CA THR A 762 -22.76 -9.54 -14.57
C THR A 762 -21.59 -8.83 -13.93
N ALA A 763 -21.57 -7.50 -14.04
CA ALA A 763 -20.66 -6.64 -13.28
C ALA A 763 -21.48 -5.59 -12.54
N ALA A 764 -21.30 -5.52 -11.23
CA ALA A 764 -22.04 -4.61 -10.37
C ALA A 764 -21.16 -4.05 -9.28
N SER A 765 -21.45 -2.82 -8.84
CA SER A 765 -20.99 -2.30 -7.57
C SER A 765 -21.86 -2.89 -6.46
N ALA A 766 -21.26 -3.57 -5.51
CA ALA A 766 -21.95 -4.25 -4.39
C ALA A 766 -21.40 -3.77 -3.05
N LEU A 767 -22.27 -3.74 -2.02
CA LEU A 767 -21.87 -3.42 -0.67
C LEU A 767 -21.52 -4.72 0.08
N VAL A 768 -20.28 -4.84 0.56
CA VAL A 768 -19.78 -5.99 1.31
C VAL A 768 -19.10 -5.48 2.57
N ALA A 769 -19.58 -5.91 3.73
CA ALA A 769 -19.07 -5.47 5.04
C ALA A 769 -18.95 -3.93 5.17
N GLY A 770 -19.94 -3.19 4.66
CA GLY A 770 -19.96 -1.73 4.69
C GLY A 770 -19.04 -1.03 3.68
N ARG A 771 -18.35 -1.78 2.81
CA ARG A 771 -17.49 -1.25 1.75
C ARG A 771 -18.04 -1.58 0.37
N GLN A 772 -17.82 -0.68 -0.59
CA GLN A 772 -18.25 -0.83 -1.96
C GLN A 772 -17.19 -1.59 -2.75
N VAL A 773 -17.57 -2.74 -3.34
CA VAL A 773 -16.68 -3.61 -4.14
C VAL A 773 -17.19 -3.72 -5.58
N LEU A 774 -16.28 -3.88 -6.52
CA LEU A 774 -16.60 -4.35 -7.87
C LEU A 774 -16.79 -5.86 -7.82
N ARG A 775 -17.95 -6.34 -8.21
CA ARG A 775 -18.25 -7.78 -8.31
C ARG A 775 -18.47 -8.17 -9.76
N ILE A 776 -17.69 -9.13 -10.25
CA ILE A 776 -17.82 -9.70 -11.59
C ILE A 776 -18.22 -11.16 -11.44
N THR A 777 -19.30 -11.58 -12.13
CA THR A 777 -19.84 -12.96 -12.05
C THR A 777 -20.09 -13.50 -13.44
N ALA A 778 -19.61 -14.70 -13.73
CA ALA A 778 -19.93 -15.41 -14.97
C ALA A 778 -21.34 -16.02 -14.91
N GLN A 779 -22.08 -15.95 -16.00
CA GLN A 779 -23.38 -16.66 -16.12
C GLN A 779 -23.18 -18.13 -16.47
N SER A 780 -24.17 -18.96 -16.13
CA SER A 780 -24.14 -20.41 -16.35
C SER A 780 -23.80 -20.77 -17.79
N GLY A 781 -22.78 -21.56 -17.97
CA GLY A 781 -22.29 -22.01 -19.29
C GLY A 781 -21.28 -21.04 -19.94
N HIS A 782 -20.94 -19.94 -19.27
CA HIS A 782 -20.01 -18.94 -19.78
C HIS A 782 -18.74 -18.86 -18.95
N SER A 783 -17.68 -18.36 -19.57
CA SER A 783 -16.40 -18.05 -18.94
C SER A 783 -15.99 -16.61 -19.16
N ILE A 784 -15.40 -16.00 -18.13
CA ILE A 784 -14.84 -14.64 -18.19
C ILE A 784 -13.39 -14.71 -17.76
N GLU A 785 -12.50 -14.30 -18.63
CA GLU A 785 -11.07 -14.19 -18.36
C GLU A 785 -10.75 -12.76 -17.97
N LEU A 786 -10.11 -12.61 -16.80
CA LEU A 786 -9.52 -11.38 -16.29
C LEU A 786 -8.02 -11.43 -16.56
N ALA A 787 -7.49 -10.56 -17.38
CA ALA A 787 -6.07 -10.48 -17.70
C ALA A 787 -5.49 -9.16 -17.21
N ALA A 788 -4.32 -9.23 -16.57
CA ALA A 788 -3.59 -8.07 -16.09
C ALA A 788 -3.29 -7.07 -17.23
N GLY A 789 -3.19 -5.81 -16.88
CA GLY A 789 -2.68 -4.75 -17.72
C GLY A 789 -1.16 -4.80 -17.89
N PRO A 790 -0.57 -3.85 -18.63
CA PRO A 790 0.87 -3.70 -18.68
C PRO A 790 1.44 -3.36 -17.30
N GLU A 791 2.67 -3.75 -17.04
CA GLU A 791 3.41 -3.43 -15.83
C GLU A 791 3.35 -1.92 -15.54
N GLY A 792 3.13 -1.54 -14.27
CA GLY A 792 2.95 -0.16 -13.79
C GLY A 792 1.60 0.49 -14.10
N THR A 793 0.84 -0.03 -15.08
CA THR A 793 -0.50 0.46 -15.43
C THR A 793 -1.57 -0.63 -15.28
N ASP A 794 -1.28 -1.69 -14.53
CA ASP A 794 -2.24 -2.76 -14.28
C ASP A 794 -3.31 -2.34 -13.28
N ALA A 795 -4.52 -2.06 -13.80
CA ALA A 795 -5.67 -1.73 -12.97
C ALA A 795 -6.22 -2.95 -12.21
N LEU A 796 -5.99 -4.17 -12.70
CA LEU A 796 -6.52 -5.38 -12.05
C LEU A 796 -5.82 -5.61 -10.70
N GLY A 797 -4.48 -5.56 -10.67
CA GLY A 797 -3.70 -5.68 -9.45
C GLY A 797 -3.98 -4.56 -8.45
N LYS A 798 -4.08 -3.30 -8.92
CA LYS A 798 -4.43 -2.14 -8.09
C LYS A 798 -5.85 -2.20 -7.50
N LEU A 799 -6.74 -2.99 -8.10
CA LEU A 799 -8.06 -3.34 -7.55
C LEU A 799 -8.02 -4.55 -6.60
N GLY A 800 -6.85 -5.12 -6.32
CA GLY A 800 -6.70 -6.31 -5.49
C GLY A 800 -7.25 -7.58 -6.14
N MET A 801 -7.38 -7.58 -7.47
CA MET A 801 -7.85 -8.71 -8.26
C MET A 801 -6.67 -9.35 -8.99
N ALA A 802 -6.60 -10.68 -8.96
CA ALA A 802 -5.58 -11.41 -9.71
C ALA A 802 -6.08 -11.79 -11.12
N PRO A 803 -5.16 -12.00 -12.09
CA PRO A 803 -5.51 -12.64 -13.35
C PRO A 803 -6.16 -14.00 -13.10
N PHE A 804 -7.38 -14.18 -13.61
CA PHE A 804 -8.17 -15.39 -13.32
C PHE A 804 -9.21 -15.64 -14.39
N ARG A 805 -9.59 -16.92 -14.55
CA ARG A 805 -10.72 -17.33 -15.39
C ARG A 805 -11.91 -17.71 -14.51
N LEU A 806 -12.96 -16.90 -14.55
CA LEU A 806 -14.25 -17.20 -13.93
C LEU A 806 -15.01 -18.18 -14.82
N VAL A 807 -15.52 -19.26 -14.24
CA VAL A 807 -16.27 -20.29 -14.98
C VAL A 807 -17.54 -20.62 -14.23
N ALA A 808 -18.67 -20.51 -14.89
CA ALA A 808 -19.94 -20.98 -14.38
C ALA A 808 -20.43 -22.17 -15.21
N SER A 809 -20.33 -23.36 -14.65
CA SER A 809 -20.77 -24.59 -15.30
C SER A 809 -22.29 -24.61 -15.54
N LEU A 810 -22.70 -25.19 -16.66
CA LEU A 810 -24.11 -25.54 -16.84
C LEU A 810 -24.50 -26.63 -15.83
N PRO A 811 -25.72 -26.58 -15.28
CA PRO A 811 -26.29 -27.71 -14.54
C PRO A 811 -26.25 -28.98 -15.39
N ARG A 812 -25.79 -30.09 -14.82
CA ARG A 812 -25.73 -31.35 -15.53
C ARG A 812 -27.17 -31.83 -15.86
N GLN A 813 -27.45 -32.02 -17.12
CA GLN A 813 -28.75 -32.56 -17.55
C GLN A 813 -28.87 -34.03 -17.15
N ALA A 814 -30.08 -34.51 -16.85
CA ALA A 814 -30.36 -35.87 -16.39
C ALA A 814 -29.94 -36.96 -17.41
N ASP A 815 -29.95 -36.61 -18.69
CA ASP A 815 -29.59 -37.48 -19.84
C ASP A 815 -28.14 -37.27 -20.33
N ALA A 816 -27.34 -36.45 -19.60
CA ALA A 816 -25.96 -36.17 -19.99
C ALA A 816 -25.11 -37.46 -19.99
N PRO A 817 -24.16 -37.62 -20.94
CA PRO A 817 -23.26 -38.77 -20.97
C PRO A 817 -22.57 -38.98 -19.63
N LYS A 818 -22.46 -40.23 -19.17
CA LYS A 818 -21.82 -40.56 -17.89
C LYS A 818 -20.37 -40.07 -17.80
N VAL A 819 -19.68 -40.04 -18.93
CA VAL A 819 -18.30 -39.51 -19.07
C VAL A 819 -18.23 -38.57 -20.29
N THR A 820 -17.54 -37.46 -20.10
CA THR A 820 -17.24 -36.46 -21.13
C THR A 820 -15.74 -36.18 -21.11
N PRO A 821 -15.10 -35.86 -22.25
CA PRO A 821 -13.69 -35.45 -22.25
C PRO A 821 -13.51 -34.10 -21.59
N GLY A 822 -12.36 -33.85 -20.96
CA GLY A 822 -12.00 -32.60 -20.32
C GLY A 822 -12.67 -32.37 -18.98
N GLY A 823 -12.97 -31.14 -18.67
CA GLY A 823 -13.58 -30.69 -17.43
C GLY A 823 -12.80 -29.56 -16.74
N ILE A 824 -13.24 -29.17 -15.56
CA ILE A 824 -12.62 -28.11 -14.74
C ILE A 824 -11.72 -28.74 -13.68
N PHE A 825 -10.44 -28.38 -13.68
CA PHE A 825 -9.44 -28.85 -12.75
C PHE A 825 -8.78 -27.66 -12.04
N SER A 826 -8.45 -27.85 -10.75
CA SER A 826 -7.77 -26.86 -9.93
C SER A 826 -6.38 -27.37 -9.55
N LEU A 827 -5.37 -26.50 -9.69
CA LEU A 827 -4.03 -26.80 -9.20
C LEU A 827 -3.90 -26.50 -7.71
N ASP A 828 -4.88 -25.81 -7.12
CA ASP A 828 -4.91 -25.42 -5.69
C ASP A 828 -3.63 -24.69 -5.26
N LEU A 829 -3.16 -23.79 -6.15
CA LEU A 829 -2.01 -22.93 -5.93
C LEU A 829 -2.46 -21.52 -5.51
N THR A 830 -1.55 -20.80 -4.92
CA THR A 830 -1.70 -19.39 -4.54
C THR A 830 -0.38 -18.66 -4.78
N ASP A 831 -0.44 -17.39 -5.15
CA ASP A 831 0.73 -16.51 -5.31
C ASP A 831 1.46 -16.23 -3.99
N ALA A 832 0.80 -16.49 -2.85
CA ALA A 832 1.37 -16.38 -1.52
C ALA A 832 2.28 -17.56 -1.12
N LEU A 833 2.43 -18.62 -1.93
CA LEU A 833 3.35 -19.72 -1.63
C LEU A 833 4.78 -19.22 -1.45
N ALA A 834 5.46 -19.73 -0.42
CA ALA A 834 6.78 -19.32 -0.01
C ALA A 834 7.79 -20.45 0.05
N ILE A 835 9.04 -20.06 -0.18
CA ILE A 835 10.21 -20.92 -0.04
C ILE A 835 11.33 -20.24 0.78
N GLY A 836 10.98 -19.19 1.57
CA GLY A 836 11.91 -18.38 2.35
C GLY A 836 12.63 -19.12 3.48
N ASN A 837 12.08 -20.24 3.95
CA ASN A 837 12.72 -21.14 4.90
C ASN A 837 12.52 -22.61 4.45
N ALA A 838 13.25 -23.53 5.08
CA ALA A 838 13.21 -24.96 4.69
C ALA A 838 11.82 -25.60 4.87
N LYS A 839 11.05 -25.18 5.89
CA LYS A 839 9.71 -25.71 6.20
C LYS A 839 8.70 -25.22 5.13
N SER A 840 8.66 -23.92 4.86
CA SER A 840 7.79 -23.36 3.83
C SER A 840 8.13 -23.89 2.44
N ALA A 841 9.43 -24.07 2.15
CA ALA A 841 9.88 -24.69 0.90
C ALA A 841 9.42 -26.15 0.77
N GLY A 842 9.44 -26.93 1.85
CA GLY A 842 8.89 -28.27 1.88
C GLY A 842 7.38 -28.30 1.61
N HIS A 843 6.63 -27.36 2.20
CA HIS A 843 5.21 -27.21 1.96
C HIS A 843 4.91 -26.80 0.50
N ALA A 844 5.63 -25.80 -0.03
CA ALA A 844 5.49 -25.38 -1.42
C ALA A 844 5.82 -26.52 -2.39
N LEU A 845 6.86 -27.30 -2.12
CA LEU A 845 7.23 -28.47 -2.91
C LEU A 845 6.11 -29.53 -2.94
N ALA A 846 5.46 -29.79 -1.82
CA ALA A 846 4.32 -30.70 -1.75
C ALA A 846 3.13 -30.21 -2.59
N ARG A 847 2.81 -28.89 -2.51
CA ARG A 847 1.74 -28.29 -3.31
C ARG A 847 2.04 -28.32 -4.80
N ILE A 848 3.26 -27.97 -5.22
CA ILE A 848 3.68 -28.03 -6.63
C ILE A 848 3.63 -29.48 -7.14
N THR A 849 4.03 -30.45 -6.32
CA THR A 849 3.98 -31.88 -6.69
C THR A 849 2.52 -32.36 -6.87
N ALA A 850 1.61 -31.90 -6.02
CA ALA A 850 0.18 -32.18 -6.18
C ALA A 850 -0.38 -31.54 -7.46
N ALA A 851 0.01 -30.29 -7.77
CA ALA A 851 -0.36 -29.58 -8.99
C ALA A 851 0.14 -30.28 -10.27
N LEU A 852 1.37 -30.82 -10.26
CA LEU A 852 1.90 -31.67 -11.33
C LEU A 852 1.02 -32.91 -11.56
N SER A 853 0.62 -33.60 -10.48
CA SER A 853 -0.25 -34.77 -10.55
C SER A 853 -1.65 -34.41 -11.06
N MET A 854 -2.19 -33.25 -10.65
CA MET A 854 -3.47 -32.72 -11.13
C MET A 854 -3.41 -32.40 -12.62
N THR A 855 -2.32 -31.78 -13.11
CA THR A 855 -2.12 -31.51 -14.54
C THR A 855 -2.08 -32.80 -15.38
N GLN A 856 -1.43 -33.85 -14.87
CA GLN A 856 -1.47 -35.18 -15.53
C GLN A 856 -2.88 -35.78 -15.53
N THR A 857 -3.64 -35.58 -14.45
CA THR A 857 -5.03 -36.06 -14.37
C THR A 857 -5.93 -35.30 -15.36
N ALA A 858 -5.76 -33.99 -15.44
CA ALA A 858 -6.45 -33.14 -16.41
C ALA A 858 -6.15 -33.57 -17.86
N TYR A 859 -4.89 -33.81 -18.18
CA TYR A 859 -4.51 -34.36 -19.48
C TYR A 859 -5.16 -35.73 -19.76
N ARG A 860 -5.16 -36.66 -18.78
CA ARG A 860 -5.81 -37.98 -18.93
C ARG A 860 -7.31 -37.87 -19.14
N SER A 861 -7.97 -36.81 -18.68
CA SER A 861 -9.42 -36.62 -18.89
C SER A 861 -9.78 -36.50 -20.37
N LEU A 862 -8.84 -36.08 -21.23
CA LEU A 862 -9.04 -35.91 -22.67
C LEU A 862 -9.07 -37.23 -23.44
N TYR A 863 -8.56 -38.32 -22.89
CA TYR A 863 -8.44 -39.62 -23.55
C TYR A 863 -9.37 -40.67 -22.96
N TRP A 864 -9.73 -41.62 -23.80
CA TRP A 864 -10.47 -42.79 -23.37
C TRP A 864 -9.55 -43.77 -22.62
N ASP A 865 -10.03 -44.37 -21.53
CA ASP A 865 -9.36 -45.38 -20.75
C ASP A 865 -10.32 -46.45 -20.19
N ALA A 866 -9.78 -47.52 -19.62
CA ALA A 866 -10.56 -48.66 -19.08
C ALA A 866 -11.47 -48.24 -17.91
N ASN A 867 -11.12 -47.18 -17.15
CA ASN A 867 -11.97 -46.71 -16.04
C ASN A 867 -13.23 -46.05 -16.58
N LYS A 868 -13.09 -45.23 -17.65
CA LYS A 868 -14.24 -44.60 -18.33
C LYS A 868 -15.15 -45.62 -18.98
N GLU A 869 -14.57 -46.69 -19.57
CA GLU A 869 -15.31 -47.83 -20.10
C GLU A 869 -16.14 -48.51 -19.01
N ALA A 870 -15.57 -48.79 -17.84
CA ALA A 870 -16.25 -49.35 -16.68
C ALA A 870 -17.40 -48.44 -16.20
N MET A 871 -17.19 -47.11 -16.16
CA MET A 871 -18.24 -46.15 -15.78
C MET A 871 -19.42 -46.16 -16.76
N VAL A 872 -19.18 -46.25 -18.08
CA VAL A 872 -20.24 -46.29 -19.12
C VAL A 872 -20.99 -47.59 -19.10
N ASN A 873 -20.32 -48.73 -18.91
CA ASN A 873 -20.94 -50.07 -18.86
C ASN A 873 -21.78 -50.31 -17.60
N GLY A 874 -21.86 -49.38 -16.66
CA GLY A 874 -22.68 -49.53 -15.46
C GLY A 874 -22.07 -50.46 -14.41
N GLY A 875 -20.81 -50.81 -14.55
CA GLY A 875 -20.04 -51.42 -13.47
C GLY A 875 -20.07 -50.43 -12.29
N ALA A 876 -20.77 -50.82 -11.23
CA ALA A 876 -20.73 -50.08 -9.99
C ALA A 876 -19.26 -49.87 -9.61
N ALA A 877 -18.81 -48.63 -9.57
CA ALA A 877 -17.59 -48.28 -8.86
C ALA A 877 -17.88 -48.68 -7.39
N GLY A 878 -17.42 -49.80 -6.96
CA GLY A 878 -17.63 -50.21 -5.59
C GLY A 878 -18.07 -51.59 -5.29
N GLY A 879 -18.09 -52.52 -6.27
CA GLY A 879 -18.10 -53.93 -5.98
C GLY A 879 -16.69 -54.50 -5.83
N GLY A 880 -15.84 -53.87 -5.04
CA GLY A 880 -14.66 -54.58 -4.55
C GLY A 880 -15.12 -55.84 -3.81
N ASN A 881 -14.64 -57.01 -4.26
CA ASN A 881 -14.81 -58.27 -3.57
C ASN A 881 -14.74 -58.01 -2.05
N ALA A 882 -15.60 -58.63 -1.23
CA ALA A 882 -15.69 -58.42 0.23
C ALA A 882 -14.31 -58.44 0.91
N TYR A 883 -13.37 -59.17 0.34
CA TYR A 883 -11.95 -59.18 0.73
C TYR A 883 -11.24 -57.84 0.46
N GLN A 884 -11.51 -57.16 -0.63
CA GLN A 884 -10.91 -55.83 -0.95
C GLN A 884 -11.53 -54.74 -0.08
N GLN A 885 -12.83 -54.81 0.19
CA GLN A 885 -13.50 -53.89 1.14
C GLN A 885 -13.02 -54.10 2.56
N ALA A 886 -12.83 -55.36 3.00
CA ALA A 886 -12.25 -55.64 4.29
C ALA A 886 -10.79 -55.16 4.42
N ARG A 887 -10.01 -55.24 3.35
CA ARG A 887 -8.63 -54.76 3.30
C ARG A 887 -8.55 -53.20 3.30
N LEU A 888 -9.46 -52.52 2.59
CA LEU A 888 -9.58 -51.08 2.62
C LEU A 888 -10.01 -50.56 4.00
N ALA A 889 -10.95 -51.28 4.66
CA ALA A 889 -11.34 -50.99 6.03
C ALA A 889 -10.19 -51.24 7.03
N GLN A 890 -9.37 -52.28 6.81
CA GLN A 890 -8.17 -52.52 7.61
C GLN A 890 -7.09 -51.44 7.42
N PHE A 891 -6.88 -50.96 6.18
CA PHE A 891 -5.98 -49.83 5.91
C PHE A 891 -6.49 -48.50 6.51
N GLN A 892 -7.79 -48.22 6.43
CA GLN A 892 -8.42 -47.09 7.08
C GLN A 892 -8.32 -47.18 8.60
N ALA A 893 -8.54 -48.32 9.20
CA ALA A 893 -8.38 -48.56 10.63
C ALA A 893 -6.90 -48.46 11.08
N ALA A 894 -5.95 -48.88 10.24
CA ALA A 894 -4.52 -48.72 10.50
C ALA A 894 -4.08 -47.24 10.41
N LEU A 895 -4.59 -46.50 9.44
CA LEU A 895 -4.37 -45.04 9.31
C LEU A 895 -4.97 -44.27 10.50
N THR A 896 -6.18 -44.65 10.94
CA THR A 896 -6.83 -44.07 12.12
C THR A 896 -6.04 -44.34 13.40
N ARG A 897 -5.45 -45.55 13.54
CA ARG A 897 -4.57 -45.90 14.68
C ARG A 897 -3.25 -45.15 14.65
N LEU A 898 -2.69 -44.87 13.48
CA LEU A 898 -1.46 -44.06 13.31
C LEU A 898 -1.73 -42.57 13.56
N SER A 899 -2.94 -42.07 13.30
CA SER A 899 -3.34 -40.71 13.54
C SER A 899 -3.80 -40.41 14.98
N VAL A 900 -4.04 -41.44 15.80
CA VAL A 900 -4.44 -41.28 17.23
C VAL A 900 -3.27 -41.62 18.20
N GLY A 901 -2.11 -41.98 17.68
CA GLY A 901 -0.92 -42.38 18.46
C GLY A 901 0.29 -41.46 18.29
N SER A 902 0.07 -40.20 17.89
CA SER A 902 1.14 -39.15 17.86
C SER A 902 0.68 -37.91 18.56
#